data_75c2f5ff31237edad64efbfa0221d576
#
_entry.id   75c2f5ff31237edad64efbfa0221d576
#
_cell.length_a   1.000
_cell.length_b   1.000
_cell.length_c   1.000
_cell.angle_alpha   90.00
_cell.angle_beta   90.00
_cell.angle_gamma   90.00
#
_symmetry.space_group_name_H-M   'P 1'
#
loop_
_entity.id
_entity.type
_entity.pdbx_description
1 polymer ?
#
loop_
_entity_poly.entity_id
_entity_poly.type
_entity_poly.pdbx_seq_one_letter_code
_entity_poly.pdbx_strand_id
1 'polypeptide(L)'
;MTWPFENDTSAITNKLAKRSMKTDKRSKAFLLLTIALSVCMIFSIILISAGAQEEFKNTQRSKAQIAILGITDDQLSSLRQNKDVQWIGEYAAIGLSYSGNKTITVAYGSEDYFTHQEEMSLQGSVPQKINEIMLPQNYIDFLGESYRPGDTITFDVTGTGDEAEYTLSGILNEDRKSEGYFVYLSKDLAMSLMDHLQVTAYTRLNTDAIRSDSILDFTDKIIENTGIVEDQIYLTEYSAVMTGVIQSGIQLPIPLLAALTAVLAATIVYGVFYTKIAKNVQMFGQLRTIGMTKKQIKRMARKEGLRYAFTGIPLGLIAGLLIGFAAYPKGFQIKTATVYAVLIAIVGIVMVNIAIFKPVRVAMNTSPIEGARYLAYSGKAKASSKLHRKLSPNNLAKINIQRNRQKAILTLVMLGVSGALLLGASTVAGSIDPEKQATFKYYPAGSILLQVKNHVGSSFDKESEPYGSSKLQLEENPLESQTLRHNLENTAGIESVTAFNSVQMSITFPGGSGSLTSIMNDFPTLNREQLAEKQAVLSSGTADYDVMTEKYGILASEKIANVGDTLQLEGRSPDGSTFNVDAVVVGTYNPTDLMERSPVVPGSPYFMMTYDMAKNLTGITEQTGILALTVTPDHFDEVLSAVQEIAEQNGKISVNTIEQTIKNIQYRYSSSIKALYMAAAILFTFGGISLMNMLMVDFQNRKREFGLLEAVGATQKQLKAMLSREIGIYLGGSLTVSLALGTLISIIACQRLEAVNHCITLKLPWLFLIALIAAMVVIYMIFTAYAKAELRKTGILSAIREE
;
A
#
# COMPACT_ATOMS: atom_id res chain seq x y z
N MET A 1 -19.58 -51.98 -43.19
CA MET A 1 -20.15 -52.66 -42.02
C MET A 1 -19.71 -51.94 -40.77
N THR A 2 -20.59 -51.18 -40.17
CA THR A 2 -20.44 -50.59 -38.84
C THR A 2 -20.90 -51.58 -37.81
N TRP A 3 -20.00 -52.08 -36.98
CA TRP A 3 -20.37 -52.96 -35.84
C TRP A 3 -21.26 -52.22 -34.86
N PRO A 4 -22.40 -52.77 -34.45
CA PRO A 4 -23.38 -52.02 -33.63
C PRO A 4 -23.05 -51.95 -32.14
N PHE A 5 -21.90 -52.39 -31.71
CA PHE A 5 -21.47 -52.26 -30.30
C PHE A 5 -20.35 -51.22 -30.17
N GLU A 6 -20.66 -50.02 -29.66
CA GLU A 6 -19.65 -49.13 -29.09
C GLU A 6 -19.01 -49.84 -27.92
N ASN A 7 -17.94 -50.58 -28.17
CA ASN A 7 -17.11 -51.16 -27.13
C ASN A 7 -16.66 -50.01 -26.23
N ASP A 8 -17.09 -49.99 -24.99
CA ASP A 8 -16.63 -49.00 -24.00
C ASP A 8 -15.12 -49.22 -23.75
N THR A 9 -14.32 -48.54 -24.56
CA THR A 9 -12.86 -48.54 -24.48
C THR A 9 -12.34 -47.62 -23.38
N SER A 10 -13.22 -47.12 -22.51
CA SER A 10 -12.83 -46.16 -21.45
C SER A 10 -11.91 -46.82 -20.42
N ALA A 11 -12.11 -48.11 -20.11
CA ALA A 11 -11.24 -48.89 -19.24
C ALA A 11 -9.84 -49.06 -19.81
N ILE A 12 -9.71 -49.35 -21.11
CA ILE A 12 -8.42 -49.52 -21.81
C ILE A 12 -7.67 -48.18 -21.87
N THR A 13 -8.34 -47.10 -22.30
CA THR A 13 -7.70 -45.76 -22.35
C THR A 13 -7.30 -45.28 -20.94
N ASN A 14 -8.01 -45.68 -19.90
CA ASN A 14 -7.68 -45.39 -18.51
C ASN A 14 -6.43 -46.13 -18.02
N LYS A 15 -6.33 -47.45 -18.39
CA LYS A 15 -5.21 -48.32 -18.06
C LYS A 15 -3.92 -47.83 -18.79
N LEU A 16 -4.06 -47.46 -20.06
CA LEU A 16 -2.95 -46.91 -20.85
C LEU A 16 -2.47 -45.56 -20.31
N ALA A 17 -3.37 -44.62 -19.97
CA ALA A 17 -3.00 -43.35 -19.34
C ALA A 17 -2.27 -43.55 -18.01
N LYS A 18 -2.71 -44.52 -17.16
CA LYS A 18 -2.04 -44.85 -15.89
C LYS A 18 -0.66 -45.49 -16.10
N ARG A 19 -0.48 -46.32 -17.12
CA ARG A 19 0.83 -46.87 -17.47
C ARG A 19 1.79 -45.84 -18.01
N SER A 20 1.34 -44.95 -18.91
CA SER A 20 2.15 -43.84 -19.43
C SER A 20 2.69 -42.93 -18.31
N MET A 21 1.88 -42.67 -17.27
CA MET A 21 2.31 -41.92 -16.09
C MET A 21 3.34 -42.64 -15.21
N LYS A 22 3.36 -44.00 -15.21
CA LYS A 22 4.31 -44.77 -14.38
C LYS A 22 5.69 -44.91 -15.05
N THR A 23 5.76 -44.91 -16.36
CA THR A 23 6.99 -45.16 -17.12
C THR A 23 7.95 -43.98 -17.09
N ASP A 24 7.43 -42.73 -17.09
CA ASP A 24 8.25 -41.51 -17.10
C ASP A 24 8.10 -40.71 -15.79
N LYS A 25 8.76 -41.19 -14.72
CA LYS A 25 8.73 -40.59 -13.39
C LYS A 25 9.23 -39.12 -13.36
N ARG A 26 10.26 -38.80 -14.15
CA ARG A 26 10.85 -37.44 -14.20
C ARG A 26 9.91 -36.46 -14.88
N SER A 27 9.36 -36.80 -16.04
CA SER A 27 8.37 -35.92 -16.71
C SER A 27 7.10 -35.75 -15.90
N LYS A 28 6.68 -36.81 -15.16
CA LYS A 28 5.58 -36.70 -14.18
C LYS A 28 5.86 -35.67 -13.11
N ALA A 29 7.02 -35.72 -12.46
CA ALA A 29 7.41 -34.76 -11.42
C ALA A 29 7.43 -33.32 -11.94
N PHE A 30 7.99 -33.11 -13.12
CA PHE A 30 8.04 -31.78 -13.75
C PHE A 30 6.65 -31.23 -14.08
N LEU A 31 5.75 -32.05 -14.61
CA LEU A 31 4.37 -31.62 -14.90
C LEU A 31 3.60 -31.27 -13.62
N LEU A 32 3.70 -32.12 -12.61
CA LEU A 32 3.07 -31.87 -11.31
C LEU A 32 3.60 -30.59 -10.68
N LEU A 33 4.92 -30.42 -10.67
CA LEU A 33 5.57 -29.20 -10.15
C LEU A 33 5.10 -27.96 -10.91
N THR A 34 5.05 -28.03 -12.25
CA THR A 34 4.59 -26.90 -13.07
C THR A 34 3.16 -26.50 -12.78
N ILE A 35 2.23 -27.48 -12.69
CA ILE A 35 0.82 -27.21 -12.38
C ILE A 35 0.71 -26.66 -10.95
N ALA A 36 1.37 -27.30 -9.98
CA ALA A 36 1.36 -26.87 -8.60
C ALA A 36 1.90 -25.44 -8.43
N LEU A 37 3.04 -25.13 -9.04
CA LEU A 37 3.62 -23.78 -9.02
C LEU A 37 2.72 -22.74 -9.71
N SER A 38 2.11 -23.10 -10.84
CA SER A 38 1.19 -22.19 -11.55
C SER A 38 -0.03 -21.84 -10.70
N VAL A 39 -0.62 -22.83 -10.05
CA VAL A 39 -1.78 -22.64 -9.15
C VAL A 39 -1.35 -21.90 -7.89
N CYS A 40 -0.22 -22.28 -7.30
CA CYS A 40 0.37 -21.61 -6.14
C CYS A 40 0.56 -20.11 -6.39
N MET A 41 1.16 -19.75 -7.53
CA MET A 41 1.42 -18.36 -7.89
C MET A 41 0.12 -17.54 -8.00
N ILE A 42 -0.86 -18.03 -8.77
CA ILE A 42 -2.12 -17.31 -8.95
C ILE A 42 -2.83 -17.16 -7.60
N PHE A 43 -2.88 -18.23 -6.82
CA PHE A 43 -3.58 -18.27 -5.55
C PHE A 43 -2.90 -17.40 -4.49
N SER A 44 -1.56 -17.46 -4.36
CA SER A 44 -0.82 -16.63 -3.40
C SER A 44 -0.94 -15.15 -3.70
N ILE A 45 -0.89 -14.72 -4.97
CA ILE A 45 -1.04 -13.30 -5.34
C ILE A 45 -2.45 -12.80 -4.99
N ILE A 46 -3.48 -13.61 -5.26
CA ILE A 46 -4.85 -13.25 -4.88
C ILE A 46 -5.00 -13.18 -3.36
N LEU A 47 -4.44 -14.14 -2.62
CA LEU A 47 -4.51 -14.14 -1.15
C LEU A 47 -3.70 -13.00 -0.52
N ILE A 48 -2.51 -12.68 -1.04
CA ILE A 48 -1.72 -11.53 -0.59
C ILE A 48 -2.52 -10.25 -0.79
N SER A 49 -3.13 -10.10 -1.95
CA SER A 49 -3.92 -8.92 -2.26
C SER A 49 -5.19 -8.84 -1.41
N ALA A 50 -5.92 -9.94 -1.27
CA ALA A 50 -7.10 -10.00 -0.41
C ALA A 50 -6.73 -9.80 1.07
N GLY A 51 -5.61 -10.38 1.52
CA GLY A 51 -5.10 -10.22 2.88
C GLY A 51 -4.68 -8.78 3.17
N ALA A 52 -3.97 -8.13 2.24
CA ALA A 52 -3.60 -6.72 2.37
C ALA A 52 -4.84 -5.80 2.43
N GLN A 53 -5.85 -6.07 1.58
CA GLN A 53 -7.10 -5.33 1.61
C GLN A 53 -7.89 -5.56 2.90
N GLU A 54 -7.90 -6.79 3.41
CA GLU A 54 -8.64 -7.12 4.62
C GLU A 54 -7.93 -6.59 5.87
N GLU A 55 -6.60 -6.66 5.94
CA GLU A 55 -5.83 -6.03 7.01
C GLU A 55 -6.06 -4.51 7.00
N PHE A 56 -6.04 -3.89 5.82
CA PHE A 56 -6.40 -2.50 5.66
C PHE A 56 -7.84 -2.21 6.10
N LYS A 57 -8.84 -3.03 5.71
CA LYS A 57 -10.22 -2.89 6.17
C LYS A 57 -10.37 -3.12 7.68
N ASN A 58 -9.62 -4.07 8.25
CA ASN A 58 -9.69 -4.34 9.68
C ASN A 58 -9.14 -3.18 10.50
N THR A 59 -8.02 -2.59 10.07
CA THR A 59 -7.53 -1.32 10.63
C THR A 59 -8.55 -0.19 10.45
N GLN A 60 -9.39 -0.25 9.43
CA GLN A 60 -10.47 0.69 9.18
C GLN A 60 -11.70 0.43 10.04
N ARG A 61 -12.04 -0.85 10.26
CA ARG A 61 -13.20 -1.26 11.05
C ARG A 61 -13.01 -1.00 12.54
N SER A 62 -11.78 -0.84 13.01
CA SER A 62 -11.50 -0.45 14.39
C SER A 62 -11.73 1.04 14.64
N LYS A 63 -11.64 1.91 13.61
CA LYS A 63 -11.75 3.37 13.77
C LYS A 63 -13.17 3.90 13.58
N ALA A 64 -13.51 4.96 14.31
CA ALA A 64 -14.74 5.71 14.10
C ALA A 64 -14.77 6.35 12.71
N GLN A 65 -15.95 6.39 12.11
CA GLN A 65 -16.15 7.07 10.83
C GLN A 65 -16.56 8.53 11.04
N ILE A 66 -17.30 8.79 12.10
CA ILE A 66 -17.75 10.12 12.47
C ILE A 66 -17.40 10.42 13.93
N ALA A 67 -17.21 11.69 14.21
CA ALA A 67 -17.10 12.25 15.55
C ALA A 67 -18.27 13.20 15.75
N ILE A 68 -19.00 13.03 16.85
CA ILE A 68 -20.13 13.88 17.23
C ILE A 68 -19.67 14.72 18.40
N LEU A 69 -19.54 16.02 18.18
CA LEU A 69 -19.02 16.95 19.17
C LEU A 69 -20.13 17.44 20.11
N GLY A 70 -19.78 17.61 21.38
CA GLY A 70 -20.69 18.15 22.39
C GLY A 70 -21.99 17.35 22.54
N ILE A 71 -21.91 16.02 22.45
CA ILE A 71 -23.07 15.15 22.56
C ILE A 71 -23.64 15.19 23.98
N THR A 72 -24.96 15.35 24.09
CA THR A 72 -25.66 15.31 25.38
C THR A 72 -25.92 13.87 25.83
N ASP A 73 -26.16 13.61 27.11
CA ASP A 73 -26.44 12.27 27.65
C ASP A 73 -27.71 11.65 27.03
N ASP A 74 -28.73 12.47 26.73
CA ASP A 74 -29.95 12.01 26.05
C ASP A 74 -29.66 11.60 24.59
N GLN A 75 -28.89 12.39 23.85
CA GLN A 75 -28.44 12.09 22.50
C GLN A 75 -27.56 10.84 22.49
N LEU A 76 -26.65 10.73 23.44
CA LEU A 76 -25.77 9.57 23.58
C LEU A 76 -26.55 8.27 23.86
N SER A 77 -27.56 8.37 24.73
CA SER A 77 -28.46 7.25 25.06
C SER A 77 -29.27 6.82 23.84
N SER A 78 -29.76 7.76 23.05
CA SER A 78 -30.47 7.50 21.79
C SER A 78 -29.56 6.90 20.74
N LEU A 79 -28.32 7.40 20.64
CA LEU A 79 -27.32 6.90 19.70
C LEU A 79 -26.89 5.45 20.02
N ARG A 80 -26.77 5.09 21.32
CA ARG A 80 -26.45 3.71 21.75
C ARG A 80 -27.55 2.70 21.40
N GLN A 81 -28.78 3.13 21.28
CA GLN A 81 -29.93 2.28 20.89
C GLN A 81 -30.12 2.19 19.38
N ASN A 82 -29.38 2.98 18.61
CA ASN A 82 -29.51 3.02 17.17
C ASN A 82 -28.88 1.77 16.52
N LYS A 83 -29.63 1.07 15.66
CA LYS A 83 -29.20 -0.17 14.96
C LYS A 83 -28.06 0.06 13.99
N ASP A 84 -27.93 1.28 13.50
CA ASP A 84 -26.92 1.66 12.51
C ASP A 84 -25.58 2.03 13.16
N VAL A 85 -25.47 1.93 14.49
CA VAL A 85 -24.27 2.15 15.27
C VAL A 85 -23.69 0.84 15.74
N GLN A 86 -22.39 0.66 15.55
CA GLN A 86 -21.65 -0.56 15.94
C GLN A 86 -21.00 -0.39 17.33
N TRP A 87 -20.32 0.72 17.56
CA TRP A 87 -19.74 1.11 18.86
C TRP A 87 -19.58 2.62 18.96
N ILE A 88 -19.45 3.11 20.18
CA ILE A 88 -19.28 4.53 20.51
C ILE A 88 -18.16 4.65 21.53
N GLY A 89 -17.08 5.34 21.17
CA GLY A 89 -16.00 5.73 22.07
C GLY A 89 -16.17 7.17 22.53
N GLU A 90 -16.34 7.36 23.82
CA GLU A 90 -16.45 8.70 24.41
C GLU A 90 -15.06 9.24 24.75
N TYR A 91 -14.82 10.50 24.44
CA TYR A 91 -13.59 11.21 24.79
C TYR A 91 -13.92 12.65 25.16
N ALA A 92 -13.29 13.17 26.21
CA ALA A 92 -13.35 14.59 26.55
C ALA A 92 -11.98 15.06 27.03
N ALA A 93 -11.47 16.12 26.44
CA ALA A 93 -10.33 16.84 26.97
C ALA A 93 -10.84 17.71 28.15
N ILE A 94 -10.16 17.65 29.29
CA ILE A 94 -10.57 18.34 30.51
C ILE A 94 -9.67 19.54 30.73
N GLY A 95 -8.34 19.37 30.67
CA GLY A 95 -7.41 20.45 30.88
C GLY A 95 -5.96 19.98 30.84
N LEU A 96 -5.08 20.77 31.39
CA LEU A 96 -3.66 20.52 31.47
C LEU A 96 -3.21 20.48 32.95
N SER A 97 -2.36 19.53 33.26
CA SER A 97 -1.60 19.47 34.50
C SER A 97 -0.08 19.52 34.19
N TYR A 98 0.71 19.65 35.23
CA TYR A 98 2.15 19.80 35.07
C TYR A 98 2.88 18.89 36.05
N SER A 99 3.94 18.23 35.58
CA SER A 99 4.87 17.48 36.42
C SER A 99 6.29 17.95 36.09
N GLY A 100 6.88 18.75 36.96
CA GLY A 100 8.08 19.50 36.66
C GLY A 100 7.91 20.38 35.43
N ASN A 101 8.75 20.21 34.40
CA ASN A 101 8.70 20.97 33.14
C ASN A 101 7.83 20.27 32.07
N LYS A 102 7.11 19.22 32.39
CA LYS A 102 6.29 18.47 31.43
C LYS A 102 4.83 18.83 31.56
N THR A 103 4.20 19.09 30.43
CA THR A 103 2.75 19.28 30.32
C THR A 103 2.07 17.93 30.16
N ILE A 104 1.03 17.71 30.93
CA ILE A 104 0.24 16.49 30.96
C ILE A 104 -1.19 16.86 30.58
N THR A 105 -1.71 16.23 29.54
CA THR A 105 -3.11 16.39 29.15
C THR A 105 -4.00 15.56 30.08
N VAL A 106 -4.93 16.20 30.71
CA VAL A 106 -5.95 15.57 31.55
C VAL A 106 -7.21 15.36 30.70
N ALA A 107 -7.65 14.11 30.59
CA ALA A 107 -8.76 13.74 29.73
C ALA A 107 -9.64 12.66 30.37
N TYR A 108 -10.83 12.49 29.84
CA TYR A 108 -11.71 11.36 30.05
C TYR A 108 -11.75 10.52 28.76
N GLY A 109 -11.79 9.20 28.87
CA GLY A 109 -11.99 8.29 27.74
C GLY A 109 -12.68 7.01 28.18
N SER A 110 -13.59 6.52 27.35
CA SER A 110 -14.27 5.23 27.55
C SER A 110 -13.39 4.06 27.05
N GLU A 111 -13.69 2.85 27.49
CA GLU A 111 -12.99 1.65 27.08
C GLU A 111 -13.03 1.45 25.56
N ASP A 112 -14.19 1.69 24.93
CA ASP A 112 -14.35 1.62 23.48
C ASP A 112 -13.48 2.64 22.72
N TYR A 113 -13.25 3.83 23.29
CA TYR A 113 -12.36 4.81 22.73
C TYR A 113 -10.90 4.28 22.67
N PHE A 114 -10.40 3.75 23.78
CA PHE A 114 -9.03 3.25 23.81
C PHE A 114 -8.83 1.99 22.96
N THR A 115 -9.75 1.05 23.04
CA THR A 115 -9.63 -0.23 22.34
C THR A 115 -9.88 -0.14 20.86
N HIS A 116 -10.81 0.71 20.43
CA HIS A 116 -11.23 0.79 19.03
C HIS A 116 -10.69 2.02 18.29
N GLN A 117 -10.78 3.21 18.89
CA GLN A 117 -10.32 4.43 18.21
C GLN A 117 -8.80 4.57 18.27
N GLU A 118 -8.19 4.35 19.43
CA GLU A 118 -6.74 4.49 19.58
C GLU A 118 -5.96 3.19 19.41
N GLU A 119 -6.64 2.03 19.41
CA GLU A 119 -6.03 0.69 19.28
C GLU A 119 -4.97 0.40 20.37
N MET A 120 -5.17 0.97 21.56
CA MET A 120 -4.30 0.78 22.71
C MET A 120 -4.64 -0.49 23.47
N SER A 121 -3.63 -1.16 24.01
CA SER A 121 -3.85 -2.27 24.92
C SER A 121 -3.89 -1.80 26.37
N LEU A 122 -4.90 -2.23 27.10
CA LEU A 122 -5.13 -1.86 28.49
C LEU A 122 -4.66 -2.98 29.44
N GLN A 123 -3.84 -2.64 30.43
CA GLN A 123 -3.57 -3.47 31.59
C GLN A 123 -4.36 -2.94 32.79
N GLY A 124 -5.26 -3.72 33.35
CA GLY A 124 -6.21 -3.27 34.36
C GLY A 124 -7.56 -2.86 33.77
N SER A 125 -8.16 -1.79 34.26
CA SER A 125 -9.45 -1.26 33.81
C SER A 125 -9.42 0.25 33.61
N VAL A 126 -10.36 0.78 32.83
CA VAL A 126 -10.61 2.24 32.78
C VAL A 126 -11.10 2.73 34.13
N PRO A 127 -10.76 3.96 34.54
CA PRO A 127 -11.22 4.54 35.83
C PRO A 127 -12.76 4.58 35.91
N GLN A 128 -13.32 4.02 36.97
CA GLN A 128 -14.75 4.01 37.21
C GLN A 128 -15.14 4.91 38.40
N LYS A 129 -14.24 5.00 39.40
CA LYS A 129 -14.52 5.76 40.62
C LYS A 129 -13.81 7.09 40.63
N ILE A 130 -14.31 8.03 41.42
CA ILE A 130 -13.79 9.40 41.50
C ILE A 130 -12.32 9.48 41.98
N ASN A 131 -11.85 8.49 42.68
CA ASN A 131 -10.47 8.39 43.15
C ASN A 131 -9.58 7.49 42.26
N GLU A 132 -10.02 7.14 41.09
CA GLU A 132 -9.25 6.30 40.16
C GLU A 132 -8.76 7.14 38.95
N ILE A 133 -7.48 6.90 38.59
CA ILE A 133 -6.87 7.44 37.35
C ILE A 133 -6.20 6.35 36.56
N MET A 134 -5.95 6.61 35.29
CA MET A 134 -5.23 5.72 34.40
C MET A 134 -4.12 6.47 33.67
N LEU A 135 -2.96 5.84 33.53
CA LEU A 135 -1.75 6.42 32.96
C LEU A 135 -1.28 5.61 31.75
N PRO A 136 -0.75 6.26 30.71
CA PRO A 136 -0.03 5.55 29.67
C PRO A 136 1.39 5.15 30.13
N GLN A 137 1.90 4.07 29.56
CA GLN A 137 3.21 3.49 29.90
C GLN A 137 4.36 4.50 29.71
N ASN A 138 4.29 5.35 28.67
CA ASN A 138 5.32 6.37 28.41
C ASN A 138 5.44 7.40 29.56
N TYR A 139 4.35 7.71 30.24
CA TYR A 139 4.38 8.61 31.39
C TYR A 139 4.93 7.91 32.64
N ILE A 140 4.59 6.64 32.87
CA ILE A 140 5.18 5.82 33.93
C ILE A 140 6.70 5.68 33.75
N ASP A 141 7.13 5.43 32.51
CA ASP A 141 8.56 5.36 32.16
C ASP A 141 9.28 6.71 32.41
N PHE A 142 8.61 7.84 32.19
CA PHE A 142 9.13 9.16 32.50
C PHE A 142 9.27 9.40 34.02
N LEU A 143 8.34 8.91 34.84
CA LEU A 143 8.41 9.02 36.28
C LEU A 143 9.58 8.18 36.87
N GLY A 144 10.10 7.21 36.11
CA GLY A 144 11.23 6.36 36.52
C GLY A 144 10.88 5.33 37.60
N GLU A 145 9.60 5.14 37.89
CA GLU A 145 9.07 4.20 38.88
C GLU A 145 8.28 3.06 38.22
N SER A 146 8.15 1.94 38.93
CA SER A 146 7.41 0.77 38.41
C SER A 146 6.06 0.69 39.08
N TYR A 147 5.04 1.21 38.46
CA TYR A 147 3.66 1.14 38.91
C TYR A 147 2.90 -0.05 38.31
N ARG A 148 1.91 -0.55 39.05
CA ARG A 148 0.97 -1.60 38.64
C ARG A 148 -0.47 -1.16 38.89
N PRO A 149 -1.45 -1.66 38.15
CA PRO A 149 -2.84 -1.42 38.47
C PRO A 149 -3.14 -1.86 39.92
N GLY A 150 -3.73 -0.93 40.69
CA GLY A 150 -4.01 -1.05 42.13
C GLY A 150 -3.07 -0.24 43.02
N ASP A 151 -1.96 0.26 42.51
CA ASP A 151 -1.04 1.10 43.30
C ASP A 151 -1.63 2.51 43.49
N THR A 152 -1.18 3.19 44.57
CA THR A 152 -1.55 4.56 44.87
C THR A 152 -0.51 5.53 44.31
N ILE A 153 -0.95 6.57 43.66
CA ILE A 153 -0.11 7.62 43.10
C ILE A 153 -0.63 8.99 43.56
N THR A 154 0.27 9.88 43.90
CA THR A 154 -0.05 11.29 44.22
C THR A 154 0.07 12.12 42.95
N PHE A 155 -0.98 12.80 42.56
CA PHE A 155 -1.02 13.56 41.33
C PHE A 155 -1.89 14.81 41.45
N ASP A 156 -1.47 15.91 40.82
CA ASP A 156 -2.29 17.11 40.69
C ASP A 156 -3.04 17.06 39.32
N VAL A 157 -4.32 16.70 39.37
CA VAL A 157 -5.17 16.64 38.17
C VAL A 157 -5.62 18.00 37.68
N THR A 158 -5.52 19.05 38.56
CA THR A 158 -5.99 20.41 38.25
C THR A 158 -4.91 21.32 37.67
N GLY A 159 -3.64 20.98 37.86
CA GLY A 159 -2.51 21.84 37.49
C GLY A 159 -2.37 23.09 38.37
N THR A 160 -3.09 23.16 39.51
CA THR A 160 -3.07 24.28 40.46
C THR A 160 -2.02 24.13 41.57
N GLY A 161 -1.40 22.97 41.65
CA GLY A 161 -0.48 22.57 42.69
C GLY A 161 -1.13 21.77 43.86
N ASP A 162 -2.41 21.47 43.75
CA ASP A 162 -3.15 20.68 44.73
C ASP A 162 -3.03 19.17 44.41
N GLU A 163 -2.05 18.52 45.02
CA GLU A 163 -1.85 17.09 44.87
C GLU A 163 -2.83 16.28 45.72
N ALA A 164 -3.41 15.23 45.13
CA ALA A 164 -4.28 14.26 45.80
C ALA A 164 -3.84 12.81 45.51
N GLU A 165 -4.24 11.90 46.38
CA GLU A 165 -3.95 10.46 46.21
C GLU A 165 -5.02 9.80 45.34
N TYR A 166 -4.57 9.11 44.29
CA TYR A 166 -5.43 8.36 43.37
C TYR A 166 -4.96 6.90 43.30
N THR A 167 -5.90 6.02 43.06
CA THR A 167 -5.60 4.61 42.73
C THR A 167 -5.40 4.47 41.21
N LEU A 168 -4.28 3.90 40.79
CA LEU A 168 -4.03 3.59 39.39
C LEU A 168 -4.91 2.40 38.96
N SER A 169 -6.00 2.66 38.24
CA SER A 169 -6.93 1.62 37.78
C SER A 169 -6.39 0.80 36.60
N GLY A 170 -5.57 1.41 35.78
CA GLY A 170 -5.02 0.77 34.58
C GLY A 170 -3.82 1.49 34.00
N ILE A 171 -3.13 0.79 33.12
CA ILE A 171 -1.99 1.29 32.34
C ILE A 171 -2.28 1.05 30.86
N LEU A 172 -2.18 2.12 30.07
CA LEU A 172 -2.32 2.07 28.62
C LEU A 172 -0.94 1.78 27.99
N ASN A 173 -0.87 0.72 27.19
CA ASN A 173 0.29 0.44 26.36
C ASN A 173 0.03 1.00 24.96
N GLU A 174 0.82 1.95 24.55
CA GLU A 174 0.82 2.53 23.22
C GLU A 174 1.92 1.86 22.38
N ASP A 175 1.57 1.35 21.21
CA ASP A 175 2.55 0.93 20.21
C ASP A 175 3.24 2.13 19.52
N ARG A 176 2.70 3.32 19.74
CA ARG A 176 3.24 4.60 19.24
C ARG A 176 3.91 5.34 20.38
N LYS A 177 5.11 5.87 20.16
CA LYS A 177 5.66 6.90 21.03
C LYS A 177 4.81 8.14 20.84
N SER A 178 3.81 8.32 21.69
CA SER A 178 3.04 9.57 21.72
C SER A 178 3.95 10.69 22.21
N GLU A 179 3.87 11.85 21.57
CA GLU A 179 4.69 13.02 21.91
C GLU A 179 4.16 13.76 23.15
N GLY A 180 3.07 13.25 23.80
CA GLY A 180 2.44 13.86 24.95
C GLY A 180 2.25 12.89 26.10
N TYR A 181 2.23 13.44 27.31
CA TYR A 181 1.83 12.71 28.49
C TYR A 181 0.35 12.95 28.76
N PHE A 182 -0.35 11.90 29.20
CA PHE A 182 -1.77 11.93 29.49
C PHE A 182 -2.05 11.38 30.88
N VAL A 183 -3.10 11.89 31.49
CA VAL A 183 -3.78 11.29 32.64
C VAL A 183 -5.26 11.17 32.30
N TYR A 184 -5.79 9.97 32.43
CA TYR A 184 -7.20 9.74 32.16
C TYR A 184 -7.97 9.56 33.45
N LEU A 185 -9.06 10.32 33.56
CA LEU A 185 -9.94 10.38 34.74
C LEU A 185 -11.18 9.52 34.54
N SER A 186 -11.85 9.17 35.66
CA SER A 186 -13.23 8.66 35.59
C SER A 186 -14.19 9.75 35.12
N LYS A 187 -15.33 9.36 34.55
CA LYS A 187 -16.37 10.33 34.14
C LYS A 187 -16.85 11.17 35.32
N ASP A 188 -17.01 10.56 36.50
CA ASP A 188 -17.46 11.23 37.70
C ASP A 188 -16.46 12.29 38.20
N LEU A 189 -15.15 11.95 38.15
CA LEU A 189 -14.11 12.93 38.51
C LEU A 189 -14.06 14.07 37.49
N ALA A 190 -14.13 13.76 36.21
CA ALA A 190 -14.15 14.75 35.14
C ALA A 190 -15.34 15.71 35.29
N MET A 191 -16.55 15.20 35.61
CA MET A 191 -17.75 16.01 35.85
C MET A 191 -17.68 16.83 37.14
N SER A 192 -16.91 16.40 38.16
CA SER A 192 -16.69 17.18 39.35
C SER A 192 -15.77 18.40 39.15
N LEU A 193 -14.90 18.32 38.13
CA LEU A 193 -13.94 19.38 37.80
C LEU A 193 -14.50 20.38 36.80
N MET A 194 -15.55 20.00 36.04
CA MET A 194 -16.14 20.83 34.98
C MET A 194 -17.67 20.93 35.16
N ASP A 195 -18.23 22.12 35.02
CA ASP A 195 -19.71 22.33 35.09
C ASP A 195 -20.41 21.64 33.89
N HIS A 196 -19.75 21.61 32.74
CA HIS A 196 -20.22 20.93 31.50
C HIS A 196 -19.10 20.16 30.84
N LEU A 197 -19.13 18.85 30.96
CA LEU A 197 -18.18 17.98 30.27
C LEU A 197 -18.57 17.84 28.79
N GLN A 198 -17.78 18.44 27.92
CA GLN A 198 -17.99 18.32 26.46
C GLN A 198 -17.46 17.01 25.93
N VAL A 199 -18.34 16.04 25.81
CA VAL A 199 -17.99 14.71 25.30
C VAL A 199 -18.08 14.71 23.79
N THR A 200 -16.99 14.21 23.15
CA THR A 200 -16.98 13.83 21.74
C THR A 200 -17.27 12.35 21.63
N ALA A 201 -18.32 11.99 20.89
CA ALA A 201 -18.64 10.59 20.62
C ALA A 201 -18.03 10.16 19.29
N TYR A 202 -16.92 9.45 19.35
CA TYR A 202 -16.33 8.75 18.21
C TYR A 202 -17.21 7.55 17.87
N THR A 203 -17.92 7.64 16.75
CA THR A 203 -18.96 6.68 16.42
C THR A 203 -18.58 5.86 15.20
N ARG A 204 -18.63 4.55 15.36
CA ARG A 204 -18.53 3.59 14.28
C ARG A 204 -19.91 3.18 13.82
N LEU A 205 -20.21 3.41 12.55
CA LEU A 205 -21.45 3.04 11.90
C LEU A 205 -21.42 1.54 11.50
N ASN A 206 -22.58 0.90 11.55
CA ASN A 206 -22.77 -0.48 11.14
C ASN A 206 -22.82 -0.59 9.61
N THR A 207 -21.78 -0.08 8.96
CA THR A 207 -21.63 -0.08 7.51
C THR A 207 -20.20 -0.33 7.11
N ASP A 208 -20.00 -1.03 5.99
CA ASP A 208 -18.68 -1.18 5.33
C ASP A 208 -18.40 0.00 4.36
N ALA A 209 -19.26 1.01 4.31
CA ALA A 209 -19.06 2.19 3.50
C ALA A 209 -17.80 2.95 3.96
N ILE A 210 -16.94 3.27 2.99
CA ILE A 210 -15.67 3.96 3.21
C ILE A 210 -15.70 5.35 2.55
N ARG A 211 -16.60 5.54 1.58
CA ARG A 211 -16.74 6.82 0.87
C ARG A 211 -17.52 7.81 1.73
N SER A 212 -17.04 9.05 1.78
CA SER A 212 -17.68 10.14 2.51
C SER A 212 -19.16 10.29 2.18
N ASP A 213 -19.52 10.31 0.88
CA ASP A 213 -20.91 10.44 0.41
C ASP A 213 -21.82 9.37 1.03
N SER A 214 -21.33 8.10 1.04
CA SER A 214 -22.09 6.98 1.62
C SER A 214 -22.13 6.99 3.15
N ILE A 215 -21.15 7.62 3.81
CA ILE A 215 -21.14 7.83 5.26
C ILE A 215 -22.16 8.91 5.61
N LEU A 216 -22.21 9.99 4.86
CA LEU A 216 -23.18 11.08 5.05
C LEU A 216 -24.63 10.60 4.87
N ASP A 217 -24.92 9.72 3.90
CA ASP A 217 -26.25 9.10 3.77
C ASP A 217 -26.69 8.32 5.03
N PHE A 218 -25.72 7.79 5.81
CA PHE A 218 -25.99 7.16 7.11
C PHE A 218 -26.17 8.19 8.24
N THR A 219 -25.46 9.33 8.18
CA THR A 219 -25.61 10.38 9.20
C THR A 219 -26.99 11.01 9.18
N ASP A 220 -27.61 11.18 8.01
CA ASP A 220 -28.97 11.70 7.88
C ASP A 220 -29.97 10.85 8.67
N LYS A 221 -29.83 9.52 8.62
CA LYS A 221 -30.68 8.60 9.40
C LYS A 221 -30.46 8.69 10.92
N ILE A 222 -29.24 9.00 11.32
CA ILE A 222 -28.89 9.20 12.74
C ILE A 222 -29.52 10.48 13.25
N ILE A 223 -29.40 11.58 12.49
CA ILE A 223 -29.99 12.88 12.79
C ILE A 223 -31.51 12.76 13.03
N GLU A 224 -32.22 12.10 12.11
CA GLU A 224 -33.67 11.91 12.21
C GLU A 224 -34.11 11.20 13.49
N ASN A 225 -33.28 10.30 14.04
CA ASN A 225 -33.70 9.40 15.13
C ASN A 225 -33.12 9.74 16.50
N THR A 226 -32.14 10.65 16.60
CA THR A 226 -31.35 10.85 17.82
C THR A 226 -31.39 12.28 18.36
N GLY A 227 -31.98 13.23 17.62
CA GLY A 227 -31.97 14.65 17.98
C GLY A 227 -30.59 15.31 17.92
N ILE A 228 -29.61 14.64 17.31
CA ILE A 228 -28.32 15.21 16.99
C ILE A 228 -28.49 16.15 15.80
N VAL A 229 -27.84 17.29 15.80
CA VAL A 229 -27.90 18.23 14.68
C VAL A 229 -26.70 18.03 13.76
N GLU A 230 -26.85 18.37 12.48
CA GLU A 230 -25.84 18.14 11.43
C GLU A 230 -24.49 18.81 11.80
N ASP A 231 -24.54 19.99 12.41
CA ASP A 231 -23.35 20.76 12.82
C ASP A 231 -22.49 20.08 13.91
N GLN A 232 -23.04 19.11 14.63
CA GLN A 232 -22.31 18.31 15.61
C GLN A 232 -21.53 17.17 14.98
N ILE A 233 -21.82 16.80 13.72
CA ILE A 233 -21.29 15.60 13.08
C ILE A 233 -20.12 15.95 12.17
N TYR A 234 -18.97 15.39 12.48
CA TYR A 234 -17.76 15.56 11.69
C TYR A 234 -17.25 14.22 11.18
N LEU A 235 -16.82 14.18 9.94
CA LEU A 235 -16.05 13.04 9.43
C LEU A 235 -14.69 13.02 10.13
N THR A 236 -14.33 11.88 10.70
CA THR A 236 -13.01 11.75 11.31
C THR A 236 -11.94 11.99 10.25
N GLU A 237 -10.78 12.53 10.64
CA GLU A 237 -9.63 12.74 9.75
C GLU A 237 -9.30 11.46 8.97
N TYR A 238 -9.43 10.33 9.64
CA TYR A 238 -9.25 9.02 9.08
C TYR A 238 -10.22 8.74 7.91
N SER A 239 -11.51 9.01 8.04
CA SER A 239 -12.51 8.85 6.97
C SER A 239 -12.25 9.79 5.79
N ALA A 240 -11.84 11.02 6.07
CA ALA A 240 -11.50 12.01 5.04
C ALA A 240 -10.25 11.61 4.24
N VAL A 241 -9.18 11.18 4.93
CA VAL A 241 -7.95 10.69 4.30
C VAL A 241 -8.23 9.44 3.44
N MET A 242 -9.10 8.54 3.91
CA MET A 242 -9.45 7.33 3.19
C MET A 242 -10.24 7.59 1.92
N THR A 243 -11.16 8.52 1.96
CA THR A 243 -11.87 8.95 0.75
C THR A 243 -10.90 9.47 -0.29
N GLY A 244 -9.92 10.27 0.10
CA GLY A 244 -8.86 10.75 -0.76
C GLY A 244 -8.00 9.62 -1.36
N VAL A 245 -7.61 8.62 -0.58
CA VAL A 245 -6.84 7.45 -1.06
C VAL A 245 -7.64 6.61 -2.04
N ILE A 246 -8.94 6.41 -1.80
CA ILE A 246 -9.82 5.64 -2.70
C ILE A 246 -10.09 6.42 -4.00
N GLN A 247 -10.35 7.71 -3.92
CA GLN A 247 -10.54 8.56 -5.10
C GLN A 247 -9.28 8.69 -5.95
N SER A 248 -8.10 8.65 -5.34
CA SER A 248 -6.82 8.74 -6.07
C SER A 248 -6.49 7.52 -6.93
N GLY A 249 -7.29 6.45 -6.89
CA GLY A 249 -7.12 5.29 -7.77
C GLY A 249 -5.82 4.50 -7.55
N ILE A 250 -5.11 4.69 -6.43
CA ILE A 250 -3.90 3.93 -6.06
C ILE A 250 -4.23 2.46 -5.73
N GLN A 251 -5.44 2.02 -5.97
CA GLN A 251 -5.77 0.61 -5.92
C GLN A 251 -5.00 -0.11 -7.03
N LEU A 252 -3.99 -0.91 -6.63
CA LEU A 252 -3.33 -1.83 -7.55
C LEU A 252 -4.41 -2.57 -8.34
N PRO A 253 -4.34 -2.59 -9.68
CA PRO A 253 -5.31 -3.29 -10.50
C PRO A 253 -5.15 -4.81 -10.33
N ILE A 254 -5.57 -5.31 -9.16
CA ILE A 254 -5.47 -6.71 -8.73
C ILE A 254 -6.07 -7.66 -9.76
N PRO A 255 -7.27 -7.39 -10.33
CA PRO A 255 -7.83 -8.26 -11.36
C PRO A 255 -6.95 -8.32 -12.60
N LEU A 256 -6.31 -7.22 -12.98
CA LEU A 256 -5.39 -7.18 -14.12
C LEU A 256 -4.13 -7.99 -13.84
N LEU A 257 -3.54 -7.85 -12.65
CA LEU A 257 -2.36 -8.62 -12.24
C LEU A 257 -2.68 -10.12 -12.15
N ALA A 258 -3.82 -10.49 -11.58
CA ALA A 258 -4.30 -11.87 -11.54
C ALA A 258 -4.55 -12.45 -12.94
N ALA A 259 -5.16 -11.69 -13.85
CA ALA A 259 -5.36 -12.10 -15.24
C ALA A 259 -4.03 -12.29 -15.97
N LEU A 260 -3.10 -11.36 -15.82
CA LEU A 260 -1.76 -11.45 -16.41
C LEU A 260 -1.01 -12.70 -15.90
N THR A 261 -1.06 -12.95 -14.59
CA THR A 261 -0.43 -14.13 -13.98
C THR A 261 -1.09 -15.43 -14.45
N ALA A 262 -2.40 -15.46 -14.64
CA ALA A 262 -3.12 -16.61 -15.18
C ALA A 262 -2.72 -16.90 -16.63
N VAL A 263 -2.55 -15.89 -17.47
CA VAL A 263 -2.06 -16.03 -18.86
C VAL A 263 -0.63 -16.56 -18.87
N LEU A 264 0.28 -16.03 -18.04
CA LEU A 264 1.64 -16.53 -17.91
C LEU A 264 1.65 -18.00 -17.46
N ALA A 265 0.88 -18.34 -16.44
CA ALA A 265 0.73 -19.71 -15.93
C ALA A 265 0.22 -20.68 -17.00
N ALA A 266 -0.84 -20.31 -17.72
CA ALA A 266 -1.40 -21.11 -18.81
C ALA A 266 -0.38 -21.37 -19.92
N THR A 267 0.40 -20.37 -20.24
CA THR A 267 1.47 -20.42 -21.25
C THR A 267 2.57 -21.40 -20.85
N ILE A 268 2.94 -21.45 -19.57
CA ILE A 268 3.95 -22.37 -19.03
C ILE A 268 3.44 -23.82 -19.08
N VAL A 269 2.23 -24.04 -18.56
CA VAL A 269 1.58 -25.35 -18.56
C VAL A 269 1.45 -25.87 -19.99
N TYR A 270 1.06 -25.01 -20.93
CA TYR A 270 1.02 -25.32 -22.36
C TYR A 270 2.39 -25.78 -22.88
N GLY A 271 3.46 -25.07 -22.58
CA GLY A 271 4.82 -25.38 -23.03
C GLY A 271 5.27 -26.77 -22.57
N VAL A 272 5.03 -27.11 -21.30
CA VAL A 272 5.41 -28.42 -20.72
C VAL A 272 4.58 -29.57 -21.31
N PHE A 273 3.26 -29.38 -21.46
CA PHE A 273 2.39 -30.38 -22.11
C PHE A 273 2.74 -30.57 -23.58
N TYR A 274 3.01 -29.49 -24.31
CA TYR A 274 3.44 -29.56 -25.69
C TYR A 274 4.68 -30.43 -25.84
N THR A 275 5.69 -30.22 -25.00
CA THR A 275 6.96 -30.99 -25.04
C THR A 275 6.72 -32.46 -24.70
N LYS A 276 5.92 -32.78 -23.71
CA LYS A 276 5.57 -34.15 -23.33
C LYS A 276 4.80 -34.88 -24.44
N ILE A 277 3.79 -34.23 -25.01
CA ILE A 277 2.98 -34.85 -26.06
C ILE A 277 3.83 -35.03 -27.34
N ALA A 278 4.68 -34.06 -27.66
CA ALA A 278 5.61 -34.18 -28.79
C ALA A 278 6.56 -35.37 -28.62
N LYS A 279 7.09 -35.63 -27.42
CA LYS A 279 7.88 -36.85 -27.11
C LYS A 279 7.08 -38.14 -27.32
N ASN A 280 5.80 -38.12 -27.00
CA ASN A 280 4.92 -39.30 -27.07
C ASN A 280 4.27 -39.49 -28.44
N VAL A 281 4.50 -38.65 -29.44
CA VAL A 281 3.91 -38.77 -30.79
C VAL A 281 4.25 -40.09 -31.44
N GLN A 282 5.47 -40.61 -31.27
CA GLN A 282 5.89 -41.90 -31.76
C GLN A 282 5.05 -43.06 -31.17
N MET A 283 4.85 -43.05 -29.85
CA MET A 283 3.97 -44.00 -29.15
C MET A 283 2.50 -43.90 -29.64
N PHE A 284 2.01 -42.69 -29.88
CA PHE A 284 0.67 -42.49 -30.43
C PHE A 284 0.57 -43.00 -31.89
N GLY A 285 1.65 -42.84 -32.69
CA GLY A 285 1.76 -43.42 -34.02
C GLY A 285 1.67 -44.97 -33.99
N GLN A 286 2.42 -45.61 -33.11
CA GLN A 286 2.39 -47.07 -32.88
C GLN A 286 1.01 -47.55 -32.38
N LEU A 287 0.37 -46.84 -31.47
CA LEU A 287 -0.97 -47.18 -31.02
C LEU A 287 -2.03 -47.06 -32.14
N ARG A 288 -1.82 -46.17 -33.12
CA ARG A 288 -2.67 -46.06 -34.32
C ARG A 288 -2.45 -47.20 -35.32
N THR A 289 -1.25 -47.75 -35.41
CA THR A 289 -1.02 -48.96 -36.25
C THR A 289 -1.77 -50.20 -35.71
N ILE A 290 -1.98 -50.22 -34.38
CA ILE A 290 -2.72 -51.30 -33.70
C ILE A 290 -4.25 -51.02 -33.73
N GLY A 291 -4.73 -49.95 -34.41
CA GLY A 291 -6.14 -49.64 -34.58
C GLY A 291 -6.73 -48.58 -33.63
N MET A 292 -5.93 -47.88 -32.85
CA MET A 292 -6.44 -46.84 -31.95
C MET A 292 -6.97 -45.62 -32.70
N THR A 293 -8.20 -45.18 -32.39
CA THR A 293 -8.85 -44.06 -33.08
C THR A 293 -8.39 -42.70 -32.56
N LYS A 294 -8.55 -41.63 -33.39
CA LYS A 294 -8.26 -40.26 -33.00
C LYS A 294 -9.01 -39.85 -31.71
N LYS A 295 -10.25 -40.27 -31.54
CA LYS A 295 -11.07 -39.98 -30.35
C LYS A 295 -10.50 -40.66 -29.10
N GLN A 296 -9.98 -41.87 -29.22
CA GLN A 296 -9.37 -42.60 -28.09
C GLN A 296 -8.05 -41.97 -27.65
N ILE A 297 -7.18 -41.51 -28.59
CA ILE A 297 -5.94 -40.77 -28.30
C ILE A 297 -6.28 -39.46 -27.53
N LYS A 298 -7.26 -38.71 -28.04
CA LYS A 298 -7.75 -37.50 -27.37
C LYS A 298 -8.22 -37.78 -25.94
N ARG A 299 -9.03 -38.83 -25.76
CA ARG A 299 -9.55 -39.22 -24.45
C ARG A 299 -8.45 -39.67 -23.48
N MET A 300 -7.45 -40.44 -23.99
CA MET A 300 -6.28 -40.86 -23.22
C MET A 300 -5.46 -39.67 -22.73
N ALA A 301 -5.06 -38.76 -23.63
CA ALA A 301 -4.25 -37.60 -23.30
C ALA A 301 -4.99 -36.62 -22.33
N ARG A 302 -6.30 -36.44 -22.56
CA ARG A 302 -7.13 -35.62 -21.65
C ARG A 302 -7.24 -36.21 -20.26
N LYS A 303 -7.46 -37.54 -20.14
CA LYS A 303 -7.50 -38.25 -18.86
C LYS A 303 -6.16 -38.18 -18.12
N GLU A 304 -5.05 -38.26 -18.84
CA GLU A 304 -3.71 -38.10 -18.30
C GLU A 304 -3.52 -36.68 -17.75
N GLY A 305 -3.89 -35.64 -18.50
CA GLY A 305 -3.79 -34.25 -18.08
C GLY A 305 -4.66 -33.93 -16.87
N LEU A 306 -5.91 -34.42 -16.85
CA LEU A 306 -6.78 -34.25 -15.69
C LEU A 306 -6.23 -34.90 -14.43
N ARG A 307 -5.57 -36.07 -14.52
CA ARG A 307 -4.93 -36.69 -13.35
C ARG A 307 -3.78 -35.82 -12.81
N TYR A 308 -3.00 -35.22 -13.70
CA TYR A 308 -1.98 -34.26 -13.26
C TYR A 308 -2.61 -33.01 -12.61
N ALA A 309 -3.75 -32.54 -13.13
CA ALA A 309 -4.49 -31.43 -12.54
C ALA A 309 -5.00 -31.81 -11.15
N PHE A 310 -5.67 -32.96 -10.99
CA PHE A 310 -6.21 -33.41 -9.71
C PHE A 310 -5.17 -33.65 -8.61
N THR A 311 -3.89 -33.86 -8.97
CA THR A 311 -2.81 -34.01 -8.00
C THR A 311 -2.01 -32.71 -7.83
N GLY A 312 -1.79 -31.95 -8.90
CA GLY A 312 -1.02 -30.71 -8.89
C GLY A 312 -1.77 -29.52 -8.30
N ILE A 313 -3.07 -29.40 -8.59
CA ILE A 313 -3.90 -28.29 -8.10
C ILE A 313 -3.98 -28.25 -6.56
N PRO A 314 -4.30 -29.36 -5.85
CA PRO A 314 -4.32 -29.34 -4.40
C PRO A 314 -2.97 -28.98 -3.78
N LEU A 315 -1.87 -29.51 -4.34
CA LEU A 315 -0.51 -29.13 -3.88
C LEU A 315 -0.24 -27.64 -4.06
N GLY A 316 -0.65 -27.09 -5.20
CA GLY A 316 -0.51 -25.64 -5.47
C GLY A 316 -1.37 -24.78 -4.54
N LEU A 317 -2.59 -25.22 -4.24
CA LEU A 317 -3.48 -24.51 -3.31
C LEU A 317 -2.91 -24.51 -1.89
N ILE A 318 -2.40 -25.65 -1.41
CA ILE A 318 -1.77 -25.73 -0.07
C ILE A 318 -0.55 -24.80 0.01
N ALA A 319 0.33 -24.85 -0.98
CA ALA A 319 1.52 -23.99 -1.00
C ALA A 319 1.13 -22.50 -1.10
N GLY A 320 0.16 -22.16 -1.94
CA GLY A 320 -0.34 -20.78 -2.08
C GLY A 320 -1.02 -20.25 -0.82
N LEU A 321 -1.75 -21.13 -0.11
CA LEU A 321 -2.37 -20.79 1.18
C LEU A 321 -1.33 -20.49 2.25
N LEU A 322 -0.27 -21.30 2.34
CA LEU A 322 0.83 -21.05 3.27
C LEU A 322 1.55 -19.72 2.99
N ILE A 323 1.80 -19.42 1.72
CA ILE A 323 2.43 -18.15 1.33
C ILE A 323 1.50 -16.97 1.64
N GLY A 324 0.22 -17.06 1.30
CA GLY A 324 -0.76 -16.00 1.57
C GLY A 324 -0.93 -15.72 3.05
N PHE A 325 -1.01 -16.77 3.87
CA PHE A 325 -1.07 -16.66 5.34
C PHE A 325 0.20 -16.03 5.92
N ALA A 326 1.37 -16.49 5.50
CA ALA A 326 2.65 -15.96 5.99
C ALA A 326 2.86 -14.49 5.62
N ALA A 327 2.30 -14.04 4.50
CA ALA A 327 2.42 -12.67 4.04
C ALA A 327 1.58 -11.67 4.87
N TYR A 328 0.32 -12.02 5.14
CA TYR A 328 -0.65 -11.18 5.85
C TYR A 328 -1.46 -12.00 6.88
N PRO A 329 -0.86 -12.36 8.02
CA PRO A 329 -1.55 -13.18 9.04
C PRO A 329 -2.80 -12.49 9.62
N LYS A 330 -2.72 -11.18 9.87
CA LYS A 330 -3.81 -10.38 10.45
C LYS A 330 -5.00 -10.17 9.48
N GLY A 331 -4.71 -10.11 8.17
CA GLY A 331 -5.72 -9.95 7.12
C GLY A 331 -6.23 -11.28 6.54
N PHE A 332 -5.76 -12.42 7.05
CA PHE A 332 -6.12 -13.72 6.51
C PHE A 332 -7.50 -14.20 6.95
N GLN A 333 -8.43 -14.35 6.00
CA GLN A 333 -9.76 -14.89 6.24
C GLN A 333 -9.94 -16.25 5.58
N ILE A 334 -10.21 -17.28 6.39
CA ILE A 334 -10.41 -18.67 5.89
C ILE A 334 -11.61 -18.79 4.94
N LYS A 335 -12.68 -18.03 5.17
CA LYS A 335 -13.88 -18.01 4.30
C LYS A 335 -13.50 -17.50 2.90
N THR A 336 -12.84 -16.37 2.82
CA THR A 336 -12.36 -15.75 1.58
C THR A 336 -11.36 -16.66 0.86
N ALA A 337 -10.41 -17.23 1.59
CA ALA A 337 -9.45 -18.18 1.05
C ALA A 337 -10.12 -19.42 0.46
N THR A 338 -11.16 -19.95 1.09
CA THR A 338 -11.91 -21.11 0.60
C THR A 338 -12.64 -20.80 -0.71
N VAL A 339 -13.30 -19.65 -0.81
CA VAL A 339 -14.00 -19.23 -2.05
C VAL A 339 -13.00 -19.10 -3.20
N TYR A 340 -11.88 -18.42 -2.98
CA TYR A 340 -10.84 -18.30 -4.00
C TYR A 340 -10.20 -19.66 -4.33
N ALA A 341 -10.00 -20.55 -3.36
CA ALA A 341 -9.48 -21.89 -3.62
C ALA A 341 -10.35 -22.68 -4.61
N VAL A 342 -11.67 -22.65 -4.42
CA VAL A 342 -12.61 -23.30 -5.34
C VAL A 342 -12.55 -22.66 -6.74
N LEU A 343 -12.56 -21.33 -6.80
CA LEU A 343 -12.49 -20.60 -8.07
C LEU A 343 -11.17 -20.90 -8.80
N ILE A 344 -10.04 -20.87 -8.11
CA ILE A 344 -8.71 -21.18 -8.69
C ILE A 344 -8.60 -22.66 -9.07
N ALA A 345 -9.22 -23.57 -8.34
CA ALA A 345 -9.29 -24.98 -8.76
C ALA A 345 -10.00 -25.15 -10.11
N ILE A 346 -11.12 -24.44 -10.30
CA ILE A 346 -11.85 -24.43 -11.58
C ILE A 346 -10.98 -23.83 -12.70
N VAL A 347 -10.38 -22.66 -12.45
CA VAL A 347 -9.47 -22.00 -13.39
C VAL A 347 -8.29 -22.91 -13.74
N GLY A 348 -7.69 -23.60 -12.76
CA GLY A 348 -6.62 -24.54 -12.96
C GLY A 348 -7.02 -25.73 -13.85
N ILE A 349 -8.21 -26.30 -13.66
CA ILE A 349 -8.74 -27.37 -14.51
C ILE A 349 -8.97 -26.87 -15.94
N VAL A 350 -9.55 -25.68 -16.10
CA VAL A 350 -9.77 -25.05 -17.41
C VAL A 350 -8.44 -24.78 -18.10
N MET A 351 -7.48 -24.19 -17.37
CA MET A 351 -6.13 -23.91 -17.86
C MET A 351 -5.43 -25.18 -18.40
N VAL A 352 -5.46 -26.30 -17.65
CA VAL A 352 -4.88 -27.56 -18.07
C VAL A 352 -5.59 -28.10 -19.32
N ASN A 353 -6.93 -28.02 -19.41
CA ASN A 353 -7.66 -28.45 -20.60
C ASN A 353 -7.30 -27.64 -21.85
N ILE A 354 -7.17 -26.31 -21.72
CA ILE A 354 -6.75 -25.41 -22.81
C ILE A 354 -5.31 -25.74 -23.24
N ALA A 355 -4.42 -25.92 -22.25
CA ALA A 355 -3.01 -26.22 -22.49
C ALA A 355 -2.81 -27.54 -23.27
N ILE A 356 -3.65 -28.53 -23.05
CA ILE A 356 -3.59 -29.84 -23.72
C ILE A 356 -4.20 -29.81 -25.12
N PHE A 357 -5.15 -28.91 -25.39
CA PHE A 357 -5.97 -28.96 -26.61
C PHE A 357 -5.15 -28.94 -27.91
N LYS A 358 -4.26 -27.97 -28.06
CA LYS A 358 -3.45 -27.82 -29.28
C LYS A 358 -2.39 -28.92 -29.45
N PRO A 359 -1.61 -29.33 -28.41
CA PRO A 359 -0.69 -30.46 -28.51
C PRO A 359 -1.36 -31.79 -28.88
N VAL A 360 -2.51 -32.08 -28.27
CA VAL A 360 -3.28 -33.31 -28.57
C VAL A 360 -3.79 -33.31 -30.01
N ARG A 361 -4.23 -32.16 -30.54
CA ARG A 361 -4.66 -32.04 -31.93
C ARG A 361 -3.51 -32.36 -32.92
N VAL A 362 -2.28 -31.96 -32.60
CA VAL A 362 -1.09 -32.32 -33.38
C VAL A 362 -0.89 -33.82 -33.33
N ALA A 363 -0.88 -34.45 -32.15
CA ALA A 363 -0.70 -35.90 -31.98
C ALA A 363 -1.80 -36.72 -32.69
N MET A 364 -3.04 -36.26 -32.70
CA MET A 364 -4.17 -36.91 -33.37
C MET A 364 -4.06 -36.90 -34.91
N ASN A 365 -3.47 -35.85 -35.49
CA ASN A 365 -3.45 -35.64 -36.93
C ASN A 365 -2.16 -36.23 -37.59
N THR A 366 -1.18 -36.63 -36.78
CA THR A 366 0.02 -37.28 -37.29
C THR A 366 -0.32 -38.68 -37.85
N SER A 367 0.09 -38.99 -39.07
CA SER A 367 -0.16 -40.31 -39.67
C SER A 367 0.67 -41.39 -38.95
N PRO A 368 0.27 -42.69 -39.00
CA PRO A 368 1.01 -43.77 -38.37
C PRO A 368 2.47 -43.84 -38.86
N ILE A 369 2.69 -43.63 -40.17
CA ILE A 369 4.02 -43.63 -40.80
C ILE A 369 4.84 -42.40 -40.38
N GLU A 370 4.24 -41.23 -40.38
CA GLU A 370 4.87 -40.02 -39.89
C GLU A 370 5.14 -40.12 -38.38
N GLY A 371 4.24 -40.74 -37.61
CA GLY A 371 4.42 -40.95 -36.17
C GLY A 371 5.60 -41.86 -35.86
N ALA A 372 5.75 -42.98 -36.61
CA ALA A 372 6.89 -43.86 -36.44
C ALA A 372 8.25 -43.21 -36.82
N ARG A 373 8.24 -42.26 -37.78
CA ARG A 373 9.41 -41.48 -38.22
C ARG A 373 9.50 -40.11 -37.54
N TYR A 374 8.54 -39.77 -36.62
CA TYR A 374 8.49 -38.45 -36.00
C TYR A 374 9.69 -38.23 -35.08
N LEU A 375 10.65 -37.53 -35.60
CA LEU A 375 11.67 -36.91 -34.78
C LEU A 375 11.04 -35.65 -34.19
N ALA A 376 10.94 -35.55 -32.89
CA ALA A 376 10.28 -34.46 -32.14
C ALA A 376 10.73 -33.03 -32.57
N TYR A 377 11.70 -32.96 -33.47
CA TYR A 377 12.37 -31.76 -33.98
C TYR A 377 12.31 -31.59 -35.50
N SER A 378 11.48 -32.33 -36.21
CA SER A 378 11.26 -32.05 -37.65
C SER A 378 10.29 -30.85 -37.83
N GLY A 379 10.64 -29.71 -37.29
CA GLY A 379 10.11 -28.45 -37.78
C GLY A 379 10.50 -28.38 -39.28
N LYS A 380 9.58 -28.00 -40.16
CA LYS A 380 9.85 -27.64 -41.56
C LYS A 380 10.95 -26.57 -41.57
N ALA A 381 12.17 -26.99 -41.47
CA ALA A 381 13.30 -26.13 -41.77
C ALA A 381 13.15 -25.80 -43.27
N LYS A 382 12.69 -24.56 -43.55
CA LYS A 382 13.00 -23.98 -44.85
C LYS A 382 14.50 -24.13 -45.00
N ALA A 383 14.91 -24.98 -45.87
CA ALA A 383 16.32 -25.15 -46.21
C ALA A 383 16.84 -23.80 -46.68
N SER A 384 17.35 -23.02 -45.75
CA SER A 384 18.05 -21.79 -46.07
C SER A 384 19.42 -22.20 -46.55
N SER A 385 19.65 -22.05 -47.79
CA SER A 385 20.81 -22.41 -48.59
C SER A 385 22.08 -21.60 -48.30
N LYS A 386 22.35 -21.26 -47.04
CA LYS A 386 23.62 -20.62 -46.64
C LYS A 386 24.39 -21.48 -45.63
N LEU A 387 24.89 -22.62 -46.15
CA LEU A 387 25.73 -23.58 -45.42
C LEU A 387 27.21 -23.17 -45.33
N HIS A 388 27.53 -21.89 -45.35
CA HIS A 388 28.93 -21.41 -45.36
C HIS A 388 29.38 -20.78 -44.06
N ARG A 389 28.73 -21.10 -42.91
CA ARG A 389 29.25 -20.66 -41.61
C ARG A 389 30.03 -21.79 -40.93
N LYS A 390 31.26 -21.52 -40.50
CA LYS A 390 32.03 -22.39 -39.62
C LYS A 390 31.17 -22.92 -38.48
N LEU A 391 31.19 -24.24 -38.26
CA LEU A 391 30.52 -24.92 -37.15
C LEU A 391 31.16 -24.47 -35.82
N SER A 392 30.68 -23.38 -35.25
CA SER A 392 31.10 -22.90 -33.93
C SER A 392 29.99 -23.14 -32.93
N PRO A 393 30.27 -23.29 -31.61
CA PRO A 393 29.25 -23.44 -30.58
C PRO A 393 28.21 -22.29 -30.57
N ASN A 394 28.60 -21.08 -30.96
CA ASN A 394 27.75 -19.93 -31.15
C ASN A 394 26.74 -20.10 -32.28
N ASN A 395 27.20 -20.56 -33.44
CA ASN A 395 26.33 -20.73 -34.60
C ASN A 395 25.34 -21.87 -34.35
N LEU A 396 25.78 -22.95 -33.70
CA LEU A 396 24.91 -24.06 -33.32
C LEU A 396 23.83 -23.61 -32.30
N ALA A 397 24.19 -22.83 -31.29
CA ALA A 397 23.21 -22.27 -30.34
C ALA A 397 22.15 -21.39 -31.05
N LYS A 398 22.59 -20.50 -31.97
CA LYS A 398 21.65 -19.65 -32.77
C LYS A 398 20.73 -20.48 -33.66
N ILE A 399 21.24 -21.50 -34.32
CA ILE A 399 20.48 -22.40 -35.18
C ILE A 399 19.42 -23.15 -34.35
N ASN A 400 19.76 -23.60 -33.14
CA ASN A 400 18.86 -24.31 -32.25
C ASN A 400 17.70 -23.38 -31.80
N ILE A 401 18.00 -22.16 -31.41
CA ILE A 401 16.99 -21.15 -31.03
C ILE A 401 16.09 -20.84 -32.22
N GLN A 402 16.65 -20.67 -33.43
CA GLN A 402 15.87 -20.41 -34.65
C GLN A 402 14.96 -21.59 -35.01
N ARG A 403 15.43 -22.82 -34.82
CA ARG A 403 14.66 -24.05 -35.07
C ARG A 403 13.44 -24.14 -34.13
N ASN A 404 13.57 -23.63 -32.89
CA ASN A 404 12.53 -23.67 -31.85
C ASN A 404 11.98 -22.28 -31.47
N ARG A 405 11.75 -21.40 -32.47
CA ARG A 405 11.35 -19.99 -32.25
C ARG A 405 10.18 -19.82 -31.28
N GLN A 406 9.13 -20.65 -31.37
CA GLN A 406 7.96 -20.53 -30.49
C GLN A 406 8.33 -20.74 -29.03
N LYS A 407 9.16 -21.75 -28.73
CA LYS A 407 9.65 -21.99 -27.37
C LYS A 407 10.55 -20.85 -26.90
N ALA A 408 11.45 -20.38 -27.78
CA ALA A 408 12.36 -19.29 -27.47
C ALA A 408 11.58 -18.00 -27.08
N ILE A 409 10.62 -17.60 -27.92
CA ILE A 409 9.77 -16.42 -27.62
C ILE A 409 9.02 -16.61 -26.32
N LEU A 410 8.44 -17.80 -26.09
CA LEU A 410 7.71 -18.10 -24.87
C LEU A 410 8.58 -17.88 -23.62
N THR A 411 9.79 -18.42 -23.64
CA THR A 411 10.77 -18.31 -22.54
C THR A 411 11.19 -16.87 -22.30
N LEU A 412 11.50 -16.15 -23.39
CA LEU A 412 11.89 -14.74 -23.34
C LEU A 412 10.78 -13.86 -22.74
N VAL A 413 9.53 -14.09 -23.19
CA VAL A 413 8.38 -13.34 -22.72
C VAL A 413 8.10 -13.64 -21.23
N MET A 414 8.15 -14.90 -20.82
CA MET A 414 7.84 -15.29 -19.44
C MET A 414 8.78 -14.66 -18.43
N LEU A 415 10.08 -14.89 -18.57
CA LEU A 415 11.07 -14.33 -17.65
C LEU A 415 11.20 -12.82 -17.85
N GLY A 416 11.08 -12.35 -19.11
CA GLY A 416 11.13 -10.93 -19.44
C GLY A 416 10.00 -10.12 -18.82
N VAL A 417 8.75 -10.60 -18.91
CA VAL A 417 7.60 -9.94 -18.30
C VAL A 417 7.64 -10.00 -16.76
N SER A 418 8.05 -11.16 -16.20
CA SER A 418 8.23 -11.28 -14.75
C SER A 418 9.30 -10.30 -14.23
N GLY A 419 10.41 -10.16 -14.93
CA GLY A 419 11.45 -9.18 -14.59
C GLY A 419 11.02 -7.74 -14.82
N ALA A 420 10.19 -7.47 -15.84
CA ALA A 420 9.62 -6.15 -16.09
C ALA A 420 8.65 -5.71 -14.96
N LEU A 421 7.84 -6.64 -14.46
CA LEU A 421 6.95 -6.36 -13.34
C LEU A 421 7.72 -6.11 -12.04
N LEU A 422 8.81 -6.86 -11.81
CA LEU A 422 9.69 -6.64 -10.68
C LEU A 422 10.38 -5.26 -10.76
N LEU A 423 10.87 -4.89 -11.94
CA LEU A 423 11.47 -3.58 -12.18
C LEU A 423 10.43 -2.45 -12.02
N GLY A 424 9.24 -2.62 -12.58
CA GLY A 424 8.15 -1.65 -12.43
C GLY A 424 7.75 -1.45 -10.96
N ALA A 425 7.58 -2.55 -10.22
CA ALA A 425 7.25 -2.51 -8.80
C ALA A 425 8.34 -1.80 -7.98
N SER A 426 9.61 -2.11 -8.23
CA SER A 426 10.72 -1.49 -7.51
C SER A 426 10.91 -0.02 -7.88
N THR A 427 10.62 0.37 -9.14
CA THR A 427 10.65 1.78 -9.56
C THR A 427 9.54 2.57 -8.87
N VAL A 428 8.30 2.07 -8.88
CA VAL A 428 7.18 2.73 -8.19
C VAL A 428 7.47 2.90 -6.70
N ALA A 429 7.97 1.85 -6.03
CA ALA A 429 8.30 1.91 -4.62
C ALA A 429 9.46 2.89 -4.32
N GLY A 430 10.48 2.94 -5.17
CA GLY A 430 11.61 3.86 -5.03
C GLY A 430 11.31 5.30 -5.48
N SER A 431 10.21 5.51 -6.21
CA SER A 431 9.77 6.83 -6.67
C SER A 431 8.93 7.57 -5.64
N ILE A 432 8.42 6.88 -4.62
CA ILE A 432 7.84 7.51 -3.43
C ILE A 432 8.99 8.09 -2.62
N ASP A 433 9.06 9.41 -2.56
CA ASP A 433 10.08 10.15 -1.83
C ASP A 433 9.46 10.77 -0.56
N PRO A 434 9.60 10.14 0.61
CA PRO A 434 9.02 10.65 1.85
C PRO A 434 9.64 11.98 2.29
N GLU A 435 10.92 12.19 2.02
CA GLU A 435 11.63 13.44 2.34
C GLU A 435 11.09 14.59 1.48
N LYS A 436 11.03 14.39 0.16
CA LYS A 436 10.41 15.38 -0.74
C LYS A 436 8.96 15.67 -0.36
N GLN A 437 8.20 14.64 0.02
CA GLN A 437 6.81 14.82 0.44
C GLN A 437 6.70 15.58 1.76
N ALA A 438 7.58 15.30 2.72
CA ALA A 438 7.63 16.02 4.00
C ALA A 438 8.00 17.48 3.77
N THR A 439 9.06 17.75 3.01
CA THR A 439 9.51 19.12 2.70
C THR A 439 8.41 19.89 1.95
N PHE A 440 7.87 19.30 0.88
CA PHE A 440 6.89 19.97 0.04
C PHE A 440 5.59 20.31 0.77
N LYS A 441 5.06 19.39 1.58
CA LYS A 441 3.74 19.56 2.19
C LYS A 441 3.77 20.16 3.60
N TYR A 442 4.79 19.85 4.39
CA TYR A 442 4.77 20.13 5.81
C TYR A 442 5.92 21.04 6.27
N TYR A 443 7.03 21.09 5.53
CA TYR A 443 8.23 21.84 5.91
C TYR A 443 8.75 22.73 4.78
N PRO A 444 7.93 23.65 4.25
CA PRO A 444 8.31 24.44 3.07
C PRO A 444 9.44 25.45 3.36
N ALA A 445 9.70 25.78 4.62
CA ALA A 445 10.66 26.80 5.01
C ALA A 445 11.50 26.41 6.22
N GLY A 446 11.78 25.11 6.42
CA GLY A 446 12.65 24.71 7.53
C GLY A 446 12.55 23.22 7.84
N SER A 447 13.30 22.77 8.84
CA SER A 447 13.37 21.36 9.27
C SER A 447 12.76 21.11 10.66
N ILE A 448 12.56 22.18 11.44
CA ILE A 448 11.92 22.15 12.75
C ILE A 448 10.80 23.19 12.74
N LEU A 449 9.62 22.81 13.23
CA LEU A 449 8.45 23.68 13.37
C LEU A 449 8.10 23.81 14.84
N LEU A 450 7.98 25.06 15.30
CA LEU A 450 7.35 25.39 16.57
C LEU A 450 5.92 25.81 16.31
N GLN A 451 4.99 25.21 17.04
CA GLN A 451 3.56 25.50 16.92
C GLN A 451 2.96 25.69 18.33
N VAL A 452 1.96 26.55 18.44
CA VAL A 452 1.17 26.61 19.65
C VAL A 452 0.42 25.28 19.83
N LYS A 453 0.45 24.68 21.02
CA LYS A 453 -0.28 23.43 21.29
C LYS A 453 -1.79 23.64 21.15
N ASN A 454 -2.47 22.66 20.59
CA ASN A 454 -3.92 22.77 20.32
C ASN A 454 -4.82 22.84 21.56
N HIS A 455 -4.31 22.56 22.75
CA HIS A 455 -5.06 22.51 24.00
C HIS A 455 -4.52 23.47 25.06
N VAL A 456 -3.98 24.59 24.61
CA VAL A 456 -3.48 25.62 25.50
C VAL A 456 -4.58 26.66 25.65
N GLY A 457 -5.19 26.73 26.72
CA GLY A 457 -6.12 27.86 26.96
C GLY A 457 -7.11 27.59 28.01
N SER A 458 -7.54 26.59 28.44
CA SER A 458 -8.33 26.46 29.64
C SER A 458 -7.96 25.24 30.43
N SER A 459 -7.02 25.40 31.31
CA SER A 459 -7.14 24.59 32.50
C SER A 459 -8.53 24.88 33.08
N PHE A 460 -9.45 23.92 32.92
CA PHE A 460 -10.74 23.89 33.61
C PHE A 460 -11.63 25.14 33.47
N ASP A 461 -11.53 25.89 32.36
CA ASP A 461 -12.38 27.06 32.15
C ASP A 461 -13.80 26.63 31.78
N LYS A 462 -14.74 27.05 32.59
CA LYS A 462 -16.17 26.64 32.62
C LYS A 462 -16.96 27.09 31.39
N GLU A 463 -16.41 27.97 30.56
CA GLU A 463 -17.08 28.59 29.41
C GLU A 463 -16.50 28.19 28.05
N SER A 464 -15.58 27.22 27.95
CA SER A 464 -15.01 26.82 26.66
C SER A 464 -16.01 26.08 25.79
N GLU A 465 -16.66 26.81 24.89
CA GLU A 465 -17.48 26.23 23.84
C GLU A 465 -16.64 25.54 22.73
N PRO A 466 -17.21 24.54 22.00
CA PRO A 466 -16.49 23.68 21.09
C PRO A 466 -15.85 24.35 19.85
N TYR A 467 -16.13 25.63 19.61
CA TYR A 467 -15.71 26.32 18.39
C TYR A 467 -14.47 27.23 18.53
N GLY A 468 -13.85 27.26 19.69
CA GLY A 468 -12.63 28.05 19.88
C GLY A 468 -11.38 27.18 19.72
N SER A 469 -10.54 27.44 18.73
CA SER A 469 -9.20 26.88 18.82
C SER A 469 -8.49 27.58 19.96
N SER A 470 -8.07 26.81 20.93
CA SER A 470 -7.26 27.26 22.05
C SER A 470 -6.00 28.03 21.66
N LYS A 471 -5.51 27.87 20.41
CA LYS A 471 -4.40 28.63 19.84
C LYS A 471 -4.59 30.14 19.87
N LEU A 472 -5.84 30.59 19.69
CA LEU A 472 -6.16 31.99 19.45
C LEU A 472 -6.84 32.67 20.63
N GLN A 473 -7.17 31.92 21.69
CA GLN A 473 -7.73 32.42 22.92
C GLN A 473 -6.66 32.80 23.98
N LEU A 474 -5.37 32.70 23.59
CA LEU A 474 -4.30 33.13 24.48
C LEU A 474 -4.25 34.65 24.57
N GLU A 475 -4.17 35.17 25.77
CA GLU A 475 -3.92 36.60 26.02
C GLU A 475 -2.63 37.08 25.37
N GLU A 476 -1.61 36.20 25.35
CA GLU A 476 -0.33 36.42 24.68
C GLU A 476 0.07 35.18 23.85
N ASN A 477 0.40 35.40 22.60
CA ASN A 477 0.90 34.36 21.72
C ASN A 477 2.40 34.08 22.01
N PRO A 478 2.75 32.88 22.52
CA PRO A 478 4.13 32.59 22.89
C PRO A 478 5.10 32.64 21.70
N LEU A 479 4.64 32.47 20.46
CA LEU A 479 5.45 32.55 19.25
C LEU A 479 5.74 34.00 18.82
N GLU A 480 5.02 34.99 19.33
CA GLU A 480 5.25 36.40 19.10
C GLU A 480 6.22 37.01 20.11
N SER A 481 6.59 36.27 21.17
CA SER A 481 7.55 36.73 22.18
C SER A 481 8.89 37.17 21.54
N GLN A 482 9.21 38.43 21.77
CA GLN A 482 10.50 38.99 21.28
C GLN A 482 11.70 38.23 21.88
N THR A 483 11.60 37.82 23.13
CA THR A 483 12.63 37.04 23.83
C THR A 483 12.83 35.69 23.15
N LEU A 484 11.73 34.98 22.81
CA LEU A 484 11.82 33.72 22.08
C LEU A 484 12.46 33.91 20.71
N ARG A 485 12.00 34.86 19.92
CA ARG A 485 12.55 35.12 18.58
C ARG A 485 14.03 35.48 18.64
N HIS A 486 14.41 36.35 19.53
CA HIS A 486 15.81 36.73 19.74
C HIS A 486 16.70 35.54 20.16
N ASN A 487 16.21 34.70 21.05
CA ASN A 487 16.90 33.47 21.47
C ASN A 487 17.09 32.51 20.28
N LEU A 488 16.06 32.30 19.50
CA LEU A 488 16.12 31.43 18.31
C LEU A 488 17.09 31.97 17.27
N GLU A 489 17.05 33.26 16.95
CA GLU A 489 17.90 33.89 15.95
C GLU A 489 19.38 33.87 16.35
N ASN A 490 19.67 33.88 17.65
CA ASN A 490 21.05 33.83 18.19
C ASN A 490 21.55 32.41 18.50
N THR A 491 20.70 31.37 18.29
CA THR A 491 21.12 29.99 18.52
C THR A 491 22.01 29.53 17.38
N ALA A 492 23.25 29.10 17.70
CA ALA A 492 24.18 28.59 16.70
C ALA A 492 23.59 27.41 15.92
N GLY A 493 23.66 27.47 14.60
CA GLY A 493 23.10 26.43 13.71
C GLY A 493 21.71 26.76 13.14
N ILE A 494 21.02 27.79 13.62
CA ILE A 494 19.81 28.29 12.98
C ILE A 494 20.18 29.32 11.91
N GLU A 495 19.84 29.06 10.66
CA GLU A 495 20.09 29.94 9.52
C GLU A 495 19.01 31.01 9.38
N SER A 496 17.73 30.62 9.58
CA SER A 496 16.58 31.53 9.48
C SER A 496 15.40 31.04 10.31
N VAL A 497 14.58 32.01 10.74
CA VAL A 497 13.31 31.81 11.44
C VAL A 497 12.22 32.43 10.57
N THR A 498 11.32 31.61 10.04
CA THR A 498 10.21 32.05 9.18
C THR A 498 8.89 31.94 9.95
N ALA A 499 8.17 33.04 10.07
CA ALA A 499 6.84 33.05 10.71
C ALA A 499 5.73 32.82 9.66
N PHE A 500 4.83 31.89 9.95
CA PHE A 500 3.61 31.67 9.21
C PHE A 500 2.41 32.10 10.04
N ASN A 501 1.66 33.05 9.52
CA ASN A 501 0.48 33.59 10.17
C ASN A 501 -0.77 32.80 9.74
N SER A 502 -1.65 32.50 10.68
CA SER A 502 -2.94 31.86 10.40
C SER A 502 -3.94 32.15 11.51
N VAL A 503 -5.21 32.14 11.14
CA VAL A 503 -6.33 32.16 12.09
C VAL A 503 -7.26 30.99 11.77
N GLN A 504 -7.92 30.46 12.80
CA GLN A 504 -8.82 29.34 12.65
C GLN A 504 -10.26 29.84 12.68
N MET A 505 -11.05 29.45 11.67
CA MET A 505 -12.48 29.73 11.62
C MET A 505 -13.20 28.66 10.79
N SER A 506 -14.51 28.59 10.94
CA SER A 506 -15.35 27.70 10.14
C SER A 506 -15.69 28.33 8.80
N ILE A 507 -15.70 27.54 7.74
CA ILE A 507 -16.18 27.95 6.43
C ILE A 507 -17.19 26.95 5.90
N THR A 508 -18.31 27.47 5.44
CA THR A 508 -19.38 26.68 4.81
C THR A 508 -19.41 26.95 3.30
N PHE A 509 -19.34 25.88 2.54
CA PHE A 509 -19.32 25.93 1.06
C PHE A 509 -20.15 24.79 0.46
N PRO A 510 -20.61 24.90 -0.81
CA PRO A 510 -21.33 23.83 -1.48
C PRO A 510 -20.46 22.59 -1.67
N GLY A 511 -20.88 21.47 -1.08
CA GLY A 511 -20.22 20.17 -1.29
C GLY A 511 -20.57 19.55 -2.64
N GLY A 512 -19.79 18.57 -3.07
CA GLY A 512 -19.91 17.89 -4.38
C GLY A 512 -21.25 17.17 -4.63
N SER A 513 -22.08 16.97 -3.60
CA SER A 513 -23.43 16.37 -3.67
C SER A 513 -24.56 17.41 -3.63
N GLY A 514 -24.24 18.71 -3.58
CA GLY A 514 -25.23 19.78 -3.43
C GLY A 514 -25.64 20.06 -1.99
N SER A 515 -25.08 19.33 -1.02
CA SER A 515 -25.17 19.66 0.43
C SER A 515 -24.15 20.74 0.78
N LEU A 516 -24.47 21.56 1.78
CA LEU A 516 -23.50 22.47 2.37
C LEU A 516 -22.51 21.67 3.23
N THR A 517 -21.22 21.98 3.09
CA THR A 517 -20.16 21.38 3.89
C THR A 517 -19.52 22.48 4.75
N SER A 518 -19.60 22.34 6.06
CA SER A 518 -18.90 23.24 7.00
C SER A 518 -17.64 22.56 7.49
N ILE A 519 -16.52 23.26 7.42
CA ILE A 519 -15.23 22.75 7.93
C ILE A 519 -14.53 23.82 8.76
N MET A 520 -13.97 23.42 9.88
CA MET A 520 -12.99 24.23 10.59
C MET A 520 -11.67 24.20 9.81
N ASN A 521 -11.13 25.35 9.47
CA ASN A 521 -9.92 25.48 8.67
C ASN A 521 -8.96 26.51 9.24
N ASP A 522 -7.65 26.23 9.14
CA ASP A 522 -6.62 27.26 9.38
C ASP A 522 -6.50 28.11 8.12
N PHE A 523 -6.85 29.38 8.21
CA PHE A 523 -6.72 30.36 7.15
C PHE A 523 -5.37 31.04 7.26
N PRO A 524 -4.46 30.84 6.31
CA PRO A 524 -3.26 31.66 6.21
C PRO A 524 -3.65 33.13 6.05
N THR A 525 -3.04 33.98 6.86
CA THR A 525 -3.25 35.41 6.81
C THR A 525 -2.03 36.08 6.23
N LEU A 526 -2.24 36.87 5.17
CA LEU A 526 -1.19 37.45 4.34
C LEU A 526 -1.12 38.96 4.54
N ASN A 527 0.08 39.49 4.69
CA ASN A 527 0.33 40.92 4.60
C ASN A 527 0.33 41.37 3.11
N ARG A 528 0.47 42.69 2.86
CA ARG A 528 0.44 43.26 1.51
C ARG A 528 1.53 42.68 0.59
N GLU A 529 2.73 42.52 1.09
CA GLU A 529 3.86 42.02 0.34
C GLU A 529 3.66 40.55 -0.01
N GLN A 530 3.31 39.71 0.97
CA GLN A 530 2.99 38.30 0.79
C GLN A 530 1.82 38.09 -0.18
N LEU A 531 0.76 38.91 -0.09
CA LEU A 531 -0.38 38.78 -1.01
C LEU A 531 0.00 39.17 -2.44
N ALA A 532 0.83 40.19 -2.61
CA ALA A 532 1.30 40.60 -3.96
C ALA A 532 2.07 39.48 -4.67
N GLU A 533 2.85 38.71 -3.95
CA GLU A 533 3.54 37.52 -4.50
C GLU A 533 2.54 36.45 -4.99
N LYS A 534 1.37 36.33 -4.36
CA LYS A 534 0.37 35.31 -4.74
C LYS A 534 -0.31 35.61 -6.06
N GLN A 535 -0.29 36.89 -6.52
CA GLN A 535 -0.84 37.25 -7.84
C GLN A 535 -0.22 36.42 -8.98
N ALA A 536 1.05 36.06 -8.85
CA ALA A 536 1.78 35.27 -9.87
C ALA A 536 1.37 33.77 -9.91
N VAL A 537 0.70 33.28 -8.89
CA VAL A 537 0.26 31.87 -8.78
C VAL A 537 -1.25 31.70 -8.83
N LEU A 538 -2.02 32.77 -9.04
CA LEU A 538 -3.46 32.69 -9.27
C LEU A 538 -3.76 32.03 -10.60
N SER A 539 -4.70 31.07 -10.59
CA SER A 539 -5.30 30.50 -11.81
C SER A 539 -6.32 31.47 -12.44
N SER A 540 -7.04 32.22 -11.59
CA SER A 540 -8.10 33.13 -12.01
C SER A 540 -8.35 34.20 -10.93
N GLY A 541 -8.86 35.38 -11.36
CA GLY A 541 -9.20 36.47 -10.44
C GLY A 541 -8.01 37.39 -10.10
N THR A 542 -8.13 38.13 -9.00
CA THR A 542 -7.14 39.11 -8.54
C THR A 542 -6.92 39.06 -7.04
N ALA A 543 -5.70 39.34 -6.60
CA ALA A 543 -5.31 39.43 -5.19
C ALA A 543 -5.07 40.90 -4.83
N ASP A 544 -6.14 41.67 -4.62
CA ASP A 544 -6.05 43.06 -4.18
C ASP A 544 -6.31 43.16 -2.68
N TYR A 545 -5.31 43.64 -1.93
CA TYR A 545 -5.32 43.63 -0.46
C TYR A 545 -6.46 44.48 0.11
N ASP A 546 -6.70 45.68 -0.43
CA ASP A 546 -7.69 46.59 0.10
C ASP A 546 -9.12 46.08 -0.23
N VAL A 547 -9.30 45.61 -1.47
CA VAL A 547 -10.58 45.00 -1.89
C VAL A 547 -10.91 43.76 -1.06
N MET A 548 -9.93 42.91 -0.80
CA MET A 548 -10.13 41.71 0.04
C MET A 548 -10.47 42.09 1.47
N THR A 549 -9.81 43.08 2.02
CA THR A 549 -10.04 43.49 3.42
C THR A 549 -11.40 44.18 3.59
N GLU A 550 -11.81 45.05 2.68
CA GLU A 550 -13.04 45.82 2.79
C GLU A 550 -14.31 45.02 2.45
N LYS A 551 -14.20 44.04 1.51
CA LYS A 551 -15.33 43.27 0.98
C LYS A 551 -15.34 41.81 1.42
N TYR A 552 -14.60 41.49 2.46
CA TYR A 552 -14.42 40.11 2.91
C TYR A 552 -14.02 39.15 1.76
N GLY A 553 -13.08 39.59 0.92
CA GLY A 553 -12.57 38.79 -0.22
C GLY A 553 -11.60 37.70 0.26
N ILE A 554 -11.76 36.49 -0.25
CA ILE A 554 -10.87 35.36 0.03
C ILE A 554 -10.29 34.80 -1.25
N LEU A 555 -9.09 34.21 -1.14
CA LEU A 555 -8.54 33.35 -2.18
C LEU A 555 -8.90 31.91 -1.86
N ALA A 556 -9.33 31.13 -2.85
CA ALA A 556 -9.75 29.75 -2.67
C ALA A 556 -9.02 28.79 -3.62
N SER A 557 -8.92 27.52 -3.23
CA SER A 557 -8.48 26.46 -4.14
C SER A 557 -9.48 26.31 -5.28
N GLU A 558 -9.00 26.28 -6.54
CA GLU A 558 -9.82 26.05 -7.75
C GLU A 558 -10.59 24.71 -7.74
N LYS A 559 -10.22 23.79 -6.83
CA LYS A 559 -10.90 22.50 -6.63
C LYS A 559 -12.15 22.62 -5.78
N ILE A 560 -12.32 23.72 -5.06
CA ILE A 560 -13.40 23.91 -4.06
C ILE A 560 -14.38 24.98 -4.48
N ALA A 561 -13.90 26.11 -5.02
CA ALA A 561 -14.74 27.24 -5.36
C ALA A 561 -14.26 27.98 -6.60
N ASN A 562 -15.13 28.76 -7.22
CA ASN A 562 -14.86 29.60 -8.36
C ASN A 562 -14.88 31.08 -7.98
N VAL A 563 -14.23 31.92 -8.79
CA VAL A 563 -14.26 33.37 -8.59
C VAL A 563 -15.71 33.88 -8.68
N GLY A 564 -16.12 34.62 -7.68
CA GLY A 564 -17.49 35.17 -7.56
C GLY A 564 -18.40 34.35 -6.67
N ASP A 565 -18.00 33.14 -6.25
CA ASP A 565 -18.75 32.36 -5.28
C ASP A 565 -18.77 33.07 -3.92
N THR A 566 -19.90 32.98 -3.20
CA THR A 566 -20.06 33.49 -1.84
C THR A 566 -20.06 32.33 -0.88
N LEU A 567 -19.18 32.36 0.13
CA LEU A 567 -19.01 31.34 1.14
C LEU A 567 -19.22 31.97 2.53
N GLN A 568 -19.81 31.21 3.44
CA GLN A 568 -20.10 31.70 4.79
C GLN A 568 -18.93 31.43 5.72
N LEU A 569 -18.39 32.47 6.35
CA LEU A 569 -17.35 32.40 7.37
C LEU A 569 -17.96 32.59 8.75
N GLU A 570 -17.70 31.69 9.64
CA GLU A 570 -18.14 31.74 11.03
C GLU A 570 -16.95 31.55 11.98
N GLY A 571 -16.99 32.25 13.08
CA GLY A 571 -15.94 32.14 14.09
C GLY A 571 -16.29 32.85 15.38
N ARG A 572 -15.36 32.73 16.31
CA ARG A 572 -15.48 33.39 17.63
C ARG A 572 -14.22 34.22 17.91
N SER A 573 -14.41 35.41 18.42
CA SER A 573 -13.32 36.26 18.88
C SER A 573 -12.88 35.89 20.31
N PRO A 574 -11.65 36.22 20.74
CA PRO A 574 -11.19 35.94 22.10
C PRO A 574 -12.06 36.54 23.23
N ASP A 575 -12.79 37.61 22.95
CA ASP A 575 -13.73 38.25 23.90
C ASP A 575 -15.07 37.49 24.02
N GLY A 576 -15.21 36.35 23.28
CA GLY A 576 -16.41 35.53 23.28
C GLY A 576 -17.46 35.96 22.26
N SER A 577 -17.31 37.08 21.55
CA SER A 577 -18.23 37.50 20.49
C SER A 577 -18.12 36.58 19.27
N THR A 578 -19.25 36.23 18.65
CA THR A 578 -19.31 35.43 17.44
C THR A 578 -19.55 36.30 16.21
N PHE A 579 -18.95 35.92 15.08
CA PHE A 579 -19.22 36.57 13.80
C PHE A 579 -19.68 35.53 12.77
N ASN A 580 -20.52 35.99 11.86
CA ASN A 580 -20.97 35.22 10.69
C ASN A 580 -21.03 36.21 9.52
N VAL A 581 -20.18 36.01 8.50
CA VAL A 581 -20.04 36.90 7.38
C VAL A 581 -19.99 36.16 6.05
N ASP A 582 -20.56 36.77 5.03
CA ASP A 582 -20.46 36.27 3.66
C ASP A 582 -19.14 36.73 3.03
N ALA A 583 -18.27 35.80 2.72
CA ALA A 583 -17.00 36.05 2.05
C ALA A 583 -17.10 35.76 0.55
N VAL A 584 -16.53 36.65 -0.28
CA VAL A 584 -16.53 36.49 -1.73
C VAL A 584 -15.20 35.94 -2.20
N VAL A 585 -15.22 34.89 -3.03
CA VAL A 585 -14.00 34.36 -3.67
C VAL A 585 -13.54 35.32 -4.75
N VAL A 586 -12.46 36.05 -4.53
CA VAL A 586 -11.93 37.05 -5.47
C VAL A 586 -10.84 36.50 -6.40
N GLY A 587 -10.24 35.39 -6.01
CA GLY A 587 -9.25 34.68 -6.83
C GLY A 587 -9.15 33.24 -6.49
N THR A 588 -8.75 32.42 -7.47
CA THR A 588 -8.54 30.99 -7.27
C THR A 588 -7.12 30.60 -7.66
N TYR A 589 -6.61 29.55 -7.03
CA TYR A 589 -5.26 29.03 -7.26
C TYR A 589 -5.24 27.50 -7.27
N ASN A 590 -4.24 26.95 -7.98
CA ASN A 590 -3.92 25.55 -7.87
C ASN A 590 -3.05 25.33 -6.62
N PRO A 591 -3.48 24.49 -5.65
CA PRO A 591 -2.70 24.27 -4.43
C PRO A 591 -1.29 23.78 -4.66
N THR A 592 -1.05 23.02 -5.73
CA THR A 592 0.28 22.51 -6.07
C THR A 592 1.20 23.63 -6.53
N ASP A 593 0.72 24.47 -7.45
CA ASP A 593 1.50 25.61 -7.98
C ASP A 593 1.80 26.62 -6.85
N LEU A 594 0.85 26.81 -5.94
CA LEU A 594 1.05 27.63 -4.75
C LEU A 594 2.18 27.10 -3.88
N MET A 595 2.14 25.81 -3.54
CA MET A 595 3.16 25.20 -2.67
C MET A 595 4.55 25.17 -3.32
N GLU A 596 4.63 25.03 -4.64
CA GLU A 596 5.90 25.02 -5.36
C GLU A 596 6.56 26.39 -5.47
N ARG A 597 5.75 27.44 -5.68
CA ARG A 597 6.26 28.76 -6.04
C ARG A 597 6.25 29.76 -4.90
N SER A 598 5.31 29.63 -4.00
CA SER A 598 5.08 30.61 -2.93
C SER A 598 4.35 29.97 -1.74
N PRO A 599 5.03 29.08 -0.98
CA PRO A 599 4.40 28.42 0.17
C PRO A 599 3.95 29.44 1.22
N VAL A 600 2.84 29.15 1.87
CA VAL A 600 2.16 30.09 2.78
C VAL A 600 2.13 29.57 4.22
N VAL A 601 1.86 28.29 4.38
CA VAL A 601 1.75 27.58 5.66
C VAL A 601 2.05 26.11 5.40
N PRO A 602 2.64 25.37 6.33
CA PRO A 602 2.71 23.92 6.27
C PRO A 602 1.32 23.29 6.04
N GLY A 603 1.25 22.40 5.06
CA GLY A 603 -0.02 21.84 4.58
C GLY A 603 -0.47 22.47 3.25
N SER A 604 -1.58 22.00 2.72
CA SER A 604 -2.17 22.56 1.50
C SER A 604 -3.37 23.42 1.90
N PRO A 605 -3.24 24.73 2.00
CA PRO A 605 -4.33 25.58 2.38
C PRO A 605 -5.45 25.52 1.32
N TYR A 606 -6.68 25.51 1.77
CA TYR A 606 -7.84 25.58 0.90
C TYR A 606 -8.28 27.01 0.64
N PHE A 607 -8.04 27.87 1.62
CA PHE A 607 -8.46 29.27 1.59
C PHE A 607 -7.36 30.15 2.19
N MET A 608 -7.29 31.42 1.76
CA MET A 608 -6.39 32.44 2.30
C MET A 608 -7.12 33.78 2.39
N MET A 609 -6.72 34.61 3.37
CA MET A 609 -7.27 35.95 3.54
C MET A 609 -6.19 36.97 3.88
N THR A 610 -6.55 38.25 3.94
CA THR A 610 -5.64 39.29 4.38
C THR A 610 -5.50 39.29 5.91
N TYR A 611 -4.34 39.71 6.40
CA TYR A 611 -4.05 39.86 7.82
C TYR A 611 -5.05 40.82 8.50
N ASP A 612 -5.35 41.99 7.87
CA ASP A 612 -6.26 42.98 8.42
C ASP A 612 -7.71 42.50 8.40
N MET A 613 -8.13 41.73 7.39
CA MET A 613 -9.44 41.09 7.38
C MET A 613 -9.61 40.14 8.58
N ALA A 614 -8.65 39.27 8.80
CA ALA A 614 -8.66 38.35 9.93
C ALA A 614 -8.69 39.10 11.27
N LYS A 615 -7.87 40.15 11.42
CA LYS A 615 -7.85 41.02 12.58
C LYS A 615 -9.23 41.71 12.81
N ASN A 616 -9.86 42.24 11.76
CA ASN A 616 -11.15 42.89 11.84
C ASN A 616 -12.28 41.96 12.27
N LEU A 617 -12.22 40.69 11.80
CA LEU A 617 -13.23 39.68 12.13
C LEU A 617 -13.04 39.07 13.52
N THR A 618 -11.81 38.80 13.90
CA THR A 618 -11.51 38.03 15.12
C THR A 618 -11.01 38.88 16.27
N GLY A 619 -10.57 40.11 16.03
CA GLY A 619 -9.87 40.93 17.02
C GLY A 619 -8.44 40.49 17.32
N ILE A 620 -7.94 39.39 16.72
CA ILE A 620 -6.62 38.80 16.97
C ILE A 620 -5.55 39.60 16.25
N THR A 621 -4.61 40.16 17.02
CA THR A 621 -3.46 40.94 16.51
C THR A 621 -2.19 40.11 16.39
N GLU A 622 -2.06 39.03 17.16
CA GLU A 622 -0.89 38.12 17.12
C GLU A 622 -1.26 36.83 16.41
N GLN A 623 -1.02 36.79 15.10
CA GLN A 623 -1.53 35.71 14.24
C GLN A 623 -0.47 34.66 13.89
N THR A 624 0.74 34.71 14.47
CA THR A 624 1.76 33.69 14.20
C THR A 624 1.32 32.32 14.70
N GLY A 625 0.98 31.42 13.79
CA GLY A 625 0.60 30.04 14.10
C GLY A 625 1.78 29.09 14.17
N ILE A 626 2.81 29.35 13.36
CA ILE A 626 3.98 28.48 13.21
C ILE A 626 5.23 29.32 13.04
N LEU A 627 6.29 28.94 13.74
CA LEU A 627 7.67 29.34 13.42
C LEU A 627 8.42 28.17 12.81
N ALA A 628 8.92 28.34 11.59
CA ALA A 628 9.73 27.34 10.90
C ALA A 628 11.21 27.72 11.00
N LEU A 629 12.02 26.80 11.45
CA LEU A 629 13.46 26.96 11.61
C LEU A 629 14.20 26.25 10.49
N THR A 630 15.01 27.00 9.74
CA THR A 630 16.00 26.41 8.85
C THR A 630 17.27 26.18 9.65
N VAL A 631 17.71 24.93 9.74
CA VAL A 631 18.83 24.51 10.57
C VAL A 631 19.90 23.88 9.69
N THR A 632 21.16 24.22 9.95
CA THR A 632 22.29 23.55 9.29
C THR A 632 22.33 22.07 9.67
N PRO A 633 22.54 21.15 8.73
CA PRO A 633 22.50 19.71 9.02
C PRO A 633 23.46 19.27 10.14
N ASP A 634 24.64 19.89 10.22
CA ASP A 634 25.67 19.53 11.20
C ASP A 634 25.30 19.91 12.66
N HIS A 635 24.36 20.83 12.86
CA HIS A 635 23.93 21.32 14.17
C HIS A 635 22.49 20.90 14.52
N PHE A 636 21.88 20.03 13.71
CA PHE A 636 20.46 19.69 13.86
C PHE A 636 20.09 19.16 15.26
N ASP A 637 20.86 18.21 15.78
CA ASP A 637 20.58 17.60 17.09
C ASP A 637 20.78 18.56 18.25
N GLU A 638 21.80 19.44 18.15
CA GLU A 638 22.07 20.48 19.15
C GLU A 638 20.95 21.53 19.19
N VAL A 639 20.55 22.02 18.01
CA VAL A 639 19.44 22.98 17.86
C VAL A 639 18.13 22.36 18.33
N LEU A 640 17.86 21.10 17.94
CA LEU A 640 16.65 20.39 18.37
C LEU A 640 16.56 20.30 19.89
N SER A 641 17.65 19.93 20.55
CA SER A 641 17.70 19.84 22.01
C SER A 641 17.46 21.21 22.68
N ALA A 642 18.08 22.27 22.19
CA ALA A 642 17.88 23.63 22.70
C ALA A 642 16.43 24.13 22.49
N VAL A 643 15.88 23.87 21.31
CA VAL A 643 14.49 24.26 20.96
C VAL A 643 13.46 23.47 21.81
N GLN A 644 13.72 22.19 22.06
CA GLN A 644 12.88 21.37 22.95
C GLN A 644 12.91 21.89 24.39
N GLU A 645 14.08 22.27 24.91
CA GLU A 645 14.21 22.87 26.23
C GLU A 645 13.42 24.18 26.32
N ILE A 646 13.52 25.06 25.33
CA ILE A 646 12.73 26.30 25.25
C ILE A 646 11.22 26.00 25.23
N ALA A 647 10.80 25.00 24.44
CA ALA A 647 9.39 24.61 24.35
C ALA A 647 8.86 23.99 25.66
N GLU A 648 9.71 23.19 26.34
CA GLU A 648 9.37 22.62 27.65
C GLU A 648 9.22 23.68 28.71
N GLN A 649 10.11 24.69 28.75
CA GLN A 649 10.02 25.81 29.68
C GLN A 649 8.77 26.66 29.47
N ASN A 650 8.32 26.82 28.22
CA ASN A 650 7.11 27.57 27.89
C ASN A 650 5.84 26.77 28.17
N GLY A 651 5.87 25.45 28.00
CA GLY A 651 4.73 24.53 28.17
C GLY A 651 3.65 24.62 27.07
N LYS A 652 3.55 25.75 26.37
CA LYS A 652 2.50 26.08 25.39
C LYS A 652 2.95 25.84 23.94
N ILE A 653 4.22 25.51 23.72
CA ILE A 653 4.82 25.29 22.39
C ILE A 653 5.05 23.79 22.16
N SER A 654 4.70 23.32 20.99
CA SER A 654 5.06 21.99 20.49
C SER A 654 6.15 22.10 19.43
N VAL A 655 7.05 21.13 19.41
CA VAL A 655 8.16 21.05 18.45
C VAL A 655 7.95 19.81 17.56
N ASN A 656 7.85 20.03 16.26
CA ASN A 656 7.71 19.00 15.28
C ASN A 656 8.94 18.98 14.35
N THR A 657 9.42 17.80 14.01
CA THR A 657 10.61 17.65 13.15
C THR A 657 10.26 17.00 11.82
N ILE A 658 11.02 17.37 10.80
CA ILE A 658 10.88 16.76 9.47
C ILE A 658 11.16 15.25 9.52
N GLU A 659 12.08 14.79 10.37
CA GLU A 659 12.41 13.37 10.52
C GLU A 659 11.23 12.53 11.00
N GLN A 660 10.49 13.04 11.98
CA GLN A 660 9.29 12.37 12.49
C GLN A 660 8.23 12.25 11.41
N THR A 661 8.02 13.31 10.65
CA THR A 661 7.08 13.32 9.52
C THR A 661 7.52 12.35 8.42
N ILE A 662 8.81 12.28 8.09
CA ILE A 662 9.37 11.30 7.15
C ILE A 662 9.08 9.87 7.61
N LYS A 663 9.33 9.55 8.89
CA LYS A 663 9.03 8.23 9.48
C LYS A 663 7.55 7.88 9.38
N ASN A 664 6.66 8.84 9.67
CA ASN A 664 5.21 8.64 9.55
C ASN A 664 4.77 8.38 8.11
N ILE A 665 5.32 9.11 7.14
CA ILE A 665 5.06 8.91 5.72
C ILE A 665 5.56 7.52 5.27
N GLN A 666 6.79 7.13 5.66
CA GLN A 666 7.34 5.81 5.37
C GLN A 666 6.47 4.69 5.92
N TYR A 667 6.01 4.81 7.17
CA TYR A 667 5.11 3.84 7.79
C TYR A 667 3.81 3.68 7.01
N ARG A 668 3.19 4.79 6.58
CA ARG A 668 1.94 4.82 5.81
C ARG A 668 2.04 4.03 4.50
N TYR A 669 3.16 4.12 3.78
CA TYR A 669 3.37 3.41 2.52
C TYR A 669 3.95 1.99 2.69
N SER A 670 4.50 1.65 3.84
CA SER A 670 5.26 0.41 4.06
C SER A 670 4.49 -0.87 3.74
N SER A 671 3.22 -0.95 4.12
CA SER A 671 2.36 -2.13 3.89
C SER A 671 2.10 -2.35 2.39
N SER A 672 1.74 -1.29 1.65
CA SER A 672 1.48 -1.36 0.21
C SER A 672 2.74 -1.70 -0.59
N ILE A 673 3.87 -1.10 -0.24
CA ILE A 673 5.17 -1.37 -0.85
C ILE A 673 5.58 -2.83 -0.59
N LYS A 674 5.42 -3.32 0.63
CA LYS A 674 5.70 -4.72 1.00
C LYS A 674 4.86 -5.69 0.17
N ALA A 675 3.56 -5.44 0.00
CA ALA A 675 2.68 -6.27 -0.84
C ALA A 675 3.14 -6.30 -2.29
N LEU A 676 3.50 -5.14 -2.84
CA LEU A 676 3.96 -5.00 -4.21
C LEU A 676 5.27 -5.79 -4.46
N TYR A 677 6.25 -5.65 -3.55
CA TYR A 677 7.51 -6.40 -3.64
C TYR A 677 7.31 -7.91 -3.51
N MET A 678 6.47 -8.36 -2.59
CA MET A 678 6.18 -9.80 -2.43
C MET A 678 5.53 -10.38 -3.68
N ALA A 679 4.54 -9.72 -4.26
CA ALA A 679 3.89 -10.16 -5.49
C ALA A 679 4.89 -10.23 -6.65
N ALA A 680 5.71 -9.20 -6.83
CA ALA A 680 6.73 -9.15 -7.88
C ALA A 680 7.82 -10.21 -7.69
N ALA A 681 8.30 -10.44 -6.47
CA ALA A 681 9.29 -11.47 -6.15
C ALA A 681 8.75 -12.89 -6.41
N ILE A 682 7.50 -13.16 -6.07
CA ILE A 682 6.83 -14.45 -6.37
C ILE A 682 6.78 -14.67 -7.88
N LEU A 683 6.37 -13.65 -8.65
CA LEU A 683 6.31 -13.72 -10.12
C LEU A 683 7.69 -14.00 -10.73
N PHE A 684 8.72 -13.30 -10.26
CA PHE A 684 10.08 -13.46 -10.77
C PHE A 684 10.66 -14.84 -10.42
N THR A 685 10.50 -15.29 -9.17
CA THR A 685 10.95 -16.61 -8.71
C THR A 685 10.28 -17.71 -9.52
N PHE A 686 8.98 -17.57 -9.75
CA PHE A 686 8.21 -18.50 -10.56
C PHE A 686 8.69 -18.51 -12.02
N GLY A 687 8.95 -17.35 -12.62
CA GLY A 687 9.53 -17.21 -13.97
C GLY A 687 10.87 -17.95 -14.08
N GLY A 688 11.73 -17.80 -13.08
CA GLY A 688 13.02 -18.47 -12.98
C GLY A 688 12.90 -20.00 -12.87
N ILE A 689 12.05 -20.50 -11.97
CA ILE A 689 11.79 -21.95 -11.82
C ILE A 689 11.21 -22.53 -13.10
N SER A 690 10.30 -21.81 -13.74
CA SER A 690 9.69 -22.25 -14.98
C SER A 690 10.68 -22.32 -16.14
N LEU A 691 11.56 -21.33 -16.26
CA LEU A 691 12.68 -21.36 -17.21
C LEU A 691 13.57 -22.59 -16.96
N MET A 692 13.98 -22.81 -15.72
CA MET A 692 14.78 -23.97 -15.33
C MET A 692 14.13 -25.29 -15.73
N ASN A 693 12.83 -25.43 -15.41
CA ASN A 693 12.06 -26.63 -15.76
C ASN A 693 12.02 -26.83 -17.28
N MET A 694 11.76 -25.80 -18.04
CA MET A 694 11.71 -25.85 -19.50
C MET A 694 13.07 -26.23 -20.09
N LEU A 695 14.17 -25.63 -19.63
CA LEU A 695 15.51 -25.93 -20.07
C LEU A 695 15.93 -27.38 -19.73
N MET A 696 15.58 -27.88 -18.54
CA MET A 696 15.82 -29.26 -18.13
C MET A 696 15.11 -30.27 -19.05
N VAL A 697 13.84 -29.99 -19.37
CA VAL A 697 13.05 -30.84 -20.29
C VAL A 697 13.62 -30.78 -21.71
N ASP A 698 14.01 -29.61 -22.19
CA ASP A 698 14.61 -29.45 -23.51
C ASP A 698 15.95 -30.22 -23.60
N PHE A 699 16.79 -30.12 -22.58
CA PHE A 699 18.01 -30.88 -22.47
C PHE A 699 17.77 -32.39 -22.56
N GLN A 700 16.83 -32.94 -21.79
CA GLN A 700 16.50 -34.37 -21.79
C GLN A 700 16.01 -34.86 -23.15
N ASN A 701 15.20 -34.06 -23.85
CA ASN A 701 14.68 -34.41 -25.17
C ASN A 701 15.77 -34.40 -26.26
N ARG A 702 16.89 -33.71 -26.05
CA ARG A 702 17.97 -33.56 -26.99
C ARG A 702 19.20 -34.48 -26.70
N LYS A 703 19.09 -35.37 -25.69
CA LYS A 703 20.18 -36.29 -25.33
C LYS A 703 20.70 -37.08 -26.53
N ARG A 704 19.81 -37.60 -27.39
CA ARG A 704 20.18 -38.33 -28.62
C ARG A 704 20.91 -37.42 -29.62
N GLU A 705 20.51 -36.17 -29.78
CA GLU A 705 21.24 -35.23 -30.64
C GLU A 705 22.66 -34.98 -30.10
N PHE A 706 22.84 -34.87 -28.77
CA PHE A 706 24.14 -34.69 -28.16
C PHE A 706 25.02 -35.94 -28.37
N GLY A 707 24.46 -37.14 -28.21
CA GLY A 707 25.17 -38.38 -28.50
C GLY A 707 25.58 -38.49 -29.96
N LEU A 708 24.75 -38.10 -30.93
CA LEU A 708 25.11 -38.07 -32.35
C LEU A 708 26.17 -37.02 -32.63
N LEU A 709 26.14 -35.85 -32.05
CA LEU A 709 27.17 -34.82 -32.21
C LEU A 709 28.52 -35.31 -31.64
N GLU A 710 28.48 -36.02 -30.52
CA GLU A 710 29.67 -36.61 -29.89
C GLU A 710 30.26 -37.76 -30.75
N ALA A 711 29.38 -38.56 -31.36
CA ALA A 711 29.76 -39.62 -32.31
C ALA A 711 30.41 -39.06 -33.59
N VAL A 712 30.05 -37.87 -34.04
CA VAL A 712 30.65 -37.14 -35.18
C VAL A 712 31.91 -36.35 -34.77
N GLY A 713 32.32 -36.43 -33.49
CA GLY A 713 33.59 -35.86 -33.00
C GLY A 713 33.45 -34.53 -32.22
N ALA A 714 32.25 -34.12 -31.86
CA ALA A 714 32.10 -32.96 -30.97
C ALA A 714 32.56 -33.29 -29.55
N THR A 715 33.42 -32.45 -28.99
CA THR A 715 33.91 -32.65 -27.63
C THR A 715 32.86 -32.20 -26.59
N GLN A 716 32.88 -32.80 -25.39
CA GLN A 716 32.02 -32.38 -24.28
C GLN A 716 32.19 -30.90 -23.92
N LYS A 717 33.40 -30.33 -24.11
CA LYS A 717 33.65 -28.90 -23.94
C LYS A 717 32.85 -28.06 -24.96
N GLN A 718 32.78 -28.51 -26.22
CA GLN A 718 32.02 -27.81 -27.27
C GLN A 718 30.50 -27.88 -27.03
N LEU A 719 29.99 -29.05 -26.63
CA LEU A 719 28.58 -29.23 -26.27
C LEU A 719 28.18 -28.35 -25.07
N LYS A 720 29.01 -28.33 -24.03
CA LYS A 720 28.81 -27.46 -22.88
C LYS A 720 28.83 -25.97 -23.28
N ALA A 721 29.79 -25.54 -24.09
CA ALA A 721 29.89 -24.18 -24.58
C ALA A 721 28.67 -23.79 -25.44
N MET A 722 28.15 -24.70 -26.26
CA MET A 722 26.90 -24.50 -27.02
C MET A 722 25.69 -24.27 -26.09
N LEU A 723 25.50 -25.16 -25.10
CA LEU A 723 24.38 -25.01 -24.12
C LEU A 723 24.50 -23.74 -23.28
N SER A 724 25.70 -23.44 -22.77
CA SER A 724 25.91 -22.21 -21.98
C SER A 724 25.60 -20.95 -22.79
N ARG A 725 25.91 -20.94 -24.09
CA ARG A 725 25.59 -19.79 -24.96
C ARG A 725 24.12 -19.72 -25.33
N GLU A 726 23.46 -20.87 -25.52
CA GLU A 726 22.01 -20.93 -25.72
C GLU A 726 21.24 -20.30 -24.54
N ILE A 727 21.63 -20.66 -23.31
CA ILE A 727 21.06 -20.09 -22.09
C ILE A 727 21.40 -18.61 -21.96
N GLY A 728 22.63 -18.22 -22.24
CA GLY A 728 23.07 -16.83 -22.24
C GLY A 728 22.21 -15.96 -23.18
N ILE A 729 21.83 -16.48 -24.35
CA ILE A 729 20.92 -15.77 -25.27
C ILE A 729 19.50 -15.66 -24.67
N TYR A 730 18.99 -16.72 -24.02
CA TYR A 730 17.67 -16.65 -23.35
C TYR A 730 17.67 -15.65 -22.22
N LEU A 731 18.65 -15.67 -21.33
CA LEU A 731 18.74 -14.76 -20.20
C LEU A 731 19.00 -13.32 -20.65
N GLY A 732 19.93 -13.11 -21.58
CA GLY A 732 20.22 -11.79 -22.13
C GLY A 732 19.01 -11.18 -22.86
N GLY A 733 18.32 -11.99 -23.69
CA GLY A 733 17.08 -11.57 -24.33
C GLY A 733 15.96 -11.28 -23.34
N SER A 734 15.79 -12.10 -22.28
CA SER A 734 14.82 -11.85 -21.22
C SER A 734 15.16 -10.57 -20.45
N LEU A 735 16.44 -10.31 -20.17
CA LEU A 735 16.89 -9.08 -19.53
C LEU A 735 16.54 -7.84 -20.38
N THR A 736 16.80 -7.93 -21.70
CA THR A 736 16.42 -6.83 -22.62
C THR A 736 14.91 -6.56 -22.61
N VAL A 737 14.09 -7.63 -22.63
CA VAL A 737 12.64 -7.50 -22.53
C VAL A 737 12.23 -6.93 -21.15
N SER A 738 12.86 -7.39 -20.05
CA SER A 738 12.61 -6.87 -18.70
C SER A 738 12.91 -5.38 -18.60
N LEU A 739 14.03 -4.94 -19.15
CA LEU A 739 14.41 -3.53 -19.15
C LEU A 739 13.45 -2.68 -20.00
N ALA A 740 13.19 -3.11 -21.25
CA ALA A 740 12.35 -2.34 -22.16
C ALA A 740 10.89 -2.22 -21.66
N LEU A 741 10.27 -3.34 -21.30
CA LEU A 741 8.89 -3.32 -20.77
C LEU A 741 8.81 -2.75 -19.34
N GLY A 742 9.81 -3.04 -18.51
CA GLY A 742 9.85 -2.55 -17.13
C GLY A 742 9.99 -1.04 -17.06
N THR A 743 10.86 -0.44 -17.87
CA THR A 743 10.97 1.03 -17.95
C THR A 743 9.69 1.65 -18.51
N LEU A 744 9.07 1.05 -19.52
CA LEU A 744 7.78 1.53 -20.04
C LEU A 744 6.67 1.50 -18.97
N ILE A 745 6.55 0.38 -18.26
CA ILE A 745 5.59 0.23 -17.14
C ILE A 745 5.88 1.27 -16.06
N SER A 746 7.16 1.47 -15.71
CA SER A 746 7.60 2.44 -14.72
C SER A 746 7.22 3.88 -15.08
N ILE A 747 7.48 4.29 -16.32
CA ILE A 747 7.14 5.63 -16.81
C ILE A 747 5.63 5.85 -16.73
N ILE A 748 4.83 4.91 -17.28
CA ILE A 748 3.36 5.02 -17.27
C ILE A 748 2.82 5.06 -15.84
N ALA A 749 3.32 4.19 -14.95
CA ALA A 749 2.87 4.13 -13.57
C ALA A 749 3.24 5.41 -12.81
N CYS A 750 4.48 5.89 -12.93
CA CYS A 750 4.93 7.11 -12.27
C CYS A 750 4.19 8.34 -12.78
N GLN A 751 3.95 8.49 -14.08
CA GLN A 751 3.14 9.59 -14.64
C GLN A 751 1.71 9.60 -14.10
N ARG A 752 1.08 8.41 -13.95
CA ARG A 752 -0.25 8.32 -13.36
C ARG A 752 -0.27 8.67 -11.87
N LEU A 753 0.75 8.29 -11.14
CA LEU A 753 0.89 8.59 -9.72
C LEU A 753 1.28 10.05 -9.49
N GLU A 754 2.12 10.63 -10.34
CA GLU A 754 2.50 12.05 -10.33
C GLU A 754 1.28 12.96 -10.53
N ALA A 755 0.36 12.59 -11.41
CA ALA A 755 -0.89 13.32 -11.60
C ALA A 755 -1.76 13.40 -10.34
N VAL A 756 -1.57 12.48 -9.38
CA VAL A 756 -2.28 12.44 -8.09
C VAL A 756 -1.42 13.02 -6.97
N ASN A 757 -0.13 12.80 -7.01
CA ASN A 757 0.82 13.25 -5.99
C ASN A 757 2.12 13.72 -6.66
N HIS A 758 2.26 15.04 -6.82
CA HIS A 758 3.40 15.70 -7.48
C HIS A 758 4.76 15.47 -6.80
N CYS A 759 4.75 14.89 -5.59
CA CYS A 759 5.99 14.52 -4.90
C CYS A 759 6.60 13.20 -5.40
N ILE A 760 5.95 12.51 -6.33
CA ILE A 760 6.46 11.26 -6.91
C ILE A 760 7.40 11.60 -8.07
N THR A 761 8.65 11.20 -7.96
CA THR A 761 9.65 11.40 -9.01
C THR A 761 10.17 10.07 -9.52
N LEU A 762 10.31 9.94 -10.84
CA LEU A 762 10.86 8.72 -11.44
C LEU A 762 12.32 8.52 -10.99
N LYS A 763 12.53 7.59 -10.06
CA LYS A 763 13.85 7.15 -9.60
C LYS A 763 14.11 5.71 -10.03
N LEU A 764 15.15 5.49 -10.86
CA LEU A 764 15.54 4.14 -11.27
C LEU A 764 16.17 3.40 -10.08
N PRO A 765 15.68 2.20 -9.73
CA PRO A 765 16.16 1.43 -8.58
C PRO A 765 17.44 0.66 -8.92
N TRP A 766 18.61 1.31 -8.93
CA TRP A 766 19.88 0.71 -9.31
C TRP A 766 20.22 -0.56 -8.52
N LEU A 767 19.92 -0.59 -7.23
CA LEU A 767 20.16 -1.75 -6.38
C LEU A 767 19.34 -2.97 -6.84
N PHE A 768 18.08 -2.74 -7.21
CA PHE A 768 17.20 -3.80 -7.75
C PHE A 768 17.63 -4.28 -9.13
N LEU A 769 18.15 -3.39 -9.95
CA LEU A 769 18.69 -3.72 -11.26
C LEU A 769 19.91 -4.65 -11.14
N ILE A 770 20.79 -4.34 -10.20
CA ILE A 770 21.93 -5.20 -9.84
C ILE A 770 21.44 -6.55 -9.30
N ALA A 771 20.45 -6.56 -8.41
CA ALA A 771 19.85 -7.78 -7.86
C ALA A 771 19.18 -8.64 -8.95
N LEU A 772 18.49 -8.04 -9.91
CA LEU A 772 17.90 -8.73 -11.06
C LEU A 772 18.97 -9.41 -11.93
N ILE A 773 20.05 -8.69 -12.24
CA ILE A 773 21.17 -9.24 -13.00
C ILE A 773 21.84 -10.36 -12.21
N ALA A 774 22.08 -10.17 -10.91
CA ALA A 774 22.67 -11.20 -10.05
C ALA A 774 21.80 -12.48 -10.00
N ALA A 775 20.48 -12.34 -9.87
CA ALA A 775 19.55 -13.46 -9.89
C ALA A 775 19.59 -14.22 -11.24
N MET A 776 19.68 -13.49 -12.36
CA MET A 776 19.83 -14.12 -13.67
C MET A 776 21.18 -14.84 -13.82
N VAL A 777 22.26 -14.30 -13.26
CA VAL A 777 23.57 -14.97 -13.21
C VAL A 777 23.50 -16.24 -12.35
N VAL A 778 22.80 -16.22 -11.23
CA VAL A 778 22.58 -17.42 -10.39
C VAL A 778 21.81 -18.49 -11.17
N ILE A 779 20.75 -18.14 -11.88
CA ILE A 779 20.00 -19.08 -12.75
C ILE A 779 20.93 -19.66 -13.82
N TYR A 780 21.77 -18.84 -14.45
CA TYR A 780 22.77 -19.28 -15.41
C TYR A 780 23.75 -20.30 -14.81
N MET A 781 24.30 -20.01 -13.63
CA MET A 781 25.25 -20.92 -12.93
C MET A 781 24.59 -22.24 -12.54
N ILE A 782 23.39 -22.23 -11.99
CA ILE A 782 22.67 -23.44 -11.58
C ILE A 782 22.44 -24.33 -12.79
N PHE A 783 21.95 -23.78 -13.91
CA PHE A 783 21.65 -24.57 -15.10
C PHE A 783 22.94 -25.09 -15.78
N THR A 784 23.97 -24.28 -15.88
CA THR A 784 25.25 -24.74 -16.46
C THR A 784 25.90 -25.85 -15.63
N ALA A 785 25.77 -25.81 -14.31
CA ALA A 785 26.19 -26.88 -13.40
C ALA A 785 25.34 -28.14 -13.61
N TYR A 786 24.02 -28.02 -13.73
CA TYR A 786 23.13 -29.15 -14.06
C TYR A 786 23.46 -29.77 -15.40
N ALA A 787 23.63 -28.98 -16.46
CA ALA A 787 23.96 -29.45 -17.78
C ALA A 787 25.34 -30.20 -17.82
N LYS A 788 26.30 -29.66 -17.05
CA LYS A 788 27.63 -30.30 -16.89
C LYS A 788 27.51 -31.67 -16.18
N ALA A 789 26.72 -31.76 -15.13
CA ALA A 789 26.52 -32.98 -14.37
C ALA A 789 25.81 -34.08 -15.21
N GLU A 790 24.81 -33.66 -15.99
CA GLU A 790 24.04 -34.61 -16.81
C GLU A 790 24.81 -35.06 -18.09
N LEU A 791 25.58 -34.17 -18.73
CA LEU A 791 26.48 -34.54 -19.85
C LEU A 791 27.54 -35.55 -19.42
N ARG A 792 28.04 -35.49 -18.20
CA ARG A 792 28.99 -36.50 -17.68
C ARG A 792 28.37 -37.87 -17.49
N LYS A 793 27.05 -37.97 -17.25
CA LYS A 793 26.33 -39.24 -17.05
C LYS A 793 25.92 -39.91 -18.37
N THR A 794 25.84 -39.17 -19.47
CA THR A 794 25.47 -39.67 -20.78
C THR A 794 26.75 -40.04 -21.54
N GLY A 795 27.19 -41.30 -21.40
CA GLY A 795 28.20 -41.87 -22.30
C GLY A 795 27.61 -42.14 -23.71
N ILE A 796 28.43 -42.10 -24.77
CA ILE A 796 28.02 -42.26 -26.18
C ILE A 796 27.13 -43.50 -26.40
N LEU A 797 27.46 -44.61 -25.75
CA LEU A 797 26.75 -45.88 -25.86
C LEU A 797 25.36 -45.84 -25.17
N SER A 798 25.21 -45.13 -24.06
CA SER A 798 23.95 -45.04 -23.38
C SER A 798 22.97 -44.07 -24.06
N ALA A 799 23.47 -43.02 -24.71
CA ALA A 799 22.65 -42.06 -25.47
C ALA A 799 22.06 -42.65 -26.76
N ILE A 800 22.74 -43.65 -27.34
CA ILE A 800 22.31 -44.34 -28.58
C ILE A 800 21.42 -45.56 -28.24
N ARG A 801 21.58 -46.16 -27.03
CA ARG A 801 20.87 -47.37 -26.59
C ARG A 801 19.56 -47.09 -25.81
N GLU A 802 19.21 -45.87 -25.45
CA GLU A 802 17.91 -45.56 -24.89
C GLU A 802 16.81 -45.67 -25.98
N GLU A 803 16.45 -46.90 -26.35
CA GLU A 803 15.23 -47.27 -27.01
C GLU A 803 14.06 -47.49 -26.02
#